data_deda75b7f7c9f15db0540a2d9446c97c
#
_entry.id   deda75b7f7c9f15db0540a2d9446c97c
#
_cell.length_a   1.000
_cell.length_b   1.000
_cell.length_c   1.000
_cell.angle_alpha   90.00
_cell.angle_beta   90.00
_cell.angle_gamma   90.00
#
_symmetry.space_group_name_H-M   'P 1'
#
loop_
_entity.id
_entity.type
_entity.pdbx_description
1 polymer ?
#
loop_
_entity_poly.entity_id
_entity_poly.type
_entity_poly.pdbx_seq_one_letter_code
_entity_poly.pdbx_strand_id
1 'polypeptide(L)'
;MTRRLPALLLAALLGAAASAPAPASADDRARLERLMASPPEGIPEGTLVSIQHLLDTAERIEDRYEEQARSWRRRASRYLDAVEEGRDPYPLADGEIVNRGYRSPVSTVLQGYAIYLPPDYDPSRSYPVYVALHGGSSNGNLFLGVVLGNNMDWERYIEHLYDDFTPRWTPDWIVVAPTGFGQIMWRWMGEKDVLDVIDDVQRHYSVDPNRVVLGGLSNGGVGAYTIGMRHAWRFSAVHAMAGAPSWVLYLGGMGRLRGAEEREVLRYSAMHLAENSLNTDFHYFHGTEDPGPMRPAYVEQFTERMRSLEGVPVNEHWYEAGHDILYRVHRHGRIYGRLAETRRDPRPREVRVVTGDYRANRQHWVRVTRIAEFPRLARVRALVNEGGDGLAITTENARALALEVPDAPLRETVRVTVDGDVVYEGPTAALGHRFHVVKRDSGWAAGFPEEPARVKRPGLSGPITDAYYGRTIHVYGTQKPEDLDDLRDAAERGARGWPLWSWDLKQEVVADTELTEAMMREAHVVLYGTPGSNAVLERIGGALPIRVEEDAVVVGEERHRGNDVGVRFVYPNPLAPERYVIVQAGVTAQVVERGNRLPEFVADWIVYDGRTVRGRQGRVQGRGRAVDQGWFDRFWRLPGAEAAEDEGAGPDQGQAASAGEGEEAEEEPTLPVPPAPPVPEPPARFSAPARDPAGRAVRRIWARVPDFENYRATIPGAEWVVDRRARWSVRAEPACHAALREAGVPFRPRPQPTSIVPSPVEIVGPVDGVWFRMTHEERPFLLSCEMALRLPALVEVLKEHGVHGVEILSSYRSHPRTSFHTMGLALDLPRFWTDEGWLSVQTHYEPTPLQETCGGPRPRDARARRLRAMACALARTRLFQSVLTPNYNEGHRDHFHLDARPDDPRLFLR
;
A
#
# COMPACT_ATOMS: atom_id res chain seq x y z
N MET A 1 18.38 30.82 79.84
CA MET A 1 19.55 29.88 79.79
C MET A 1 19.75 29.46 78.40
N THR A 2 20.65 30.03 77.73
CA THR A 2 21.12 29.86 76.38
C THR A 2 21.97 28.59 76.27
N ARG A 3 21.68 27.74 75.34
CA ARG A 3 22.66 26.76 74.85
C ARG A 3 22.76 26.85 73.30
N ARG A 4 23.93 27.31 72.91
CA ARG A 4 24.44 27.32 71.53
C ARG A 4 24.63 25.84 71.03
N LEU A 5 24.14 25.48 69.88
CA LEU A 5 24.57 24.31 69.10
C LEU A 5 25.55 24.74 67.99
N PRO A 6 26.58 23.94 67.69
CA PRO A 6 27.71 24.40 66.88
C PRO A 6 27.41 24.32 65.36
N ALA A 7 27.92 25.33 64.68
CA ALA A 7 27.88 25.55 63.24
C ALA A 7 28.88 24.64 62.50
N LEU A 8 28.66 23.32 62.42
CA LEU A 8 29.53 22.38 61.72
C LEU A 8 28.78 21.24 60.95
N LEU A 9 27.48 21.41 60.62
CA LEU A 9 26.68 20.46 59.90
C LEU A 9 25.95 21.13 58.73
N LEU A 10 26.40 22.30 58.27
CA LEU A 10 25.79 23.02 57.10
C LEU A 10 26.71 23.07 55.88
N ALA A 11 27.85 22.35 55.90
CA ALA A 11 28.78 22.31 54.75
C ALA A 11 28.83 20.97 53.99
N ALA A 12 27.94 20.00 54.33
CA ALA A 12 27.88 18.70 53.64
C ALA A 12 26.56 18.45 52.85
N LEU A 13 25.71 19.50 52.70
CA LEU A 13 24.46 19.41 51.93
C LEU A 13 24.43 20.36 50.72
N LEU A 14 25.57 20.92 50.32
CA LEU A 14 25.71 21.77 49.13
C LEU A 14 26.61 21.17 48.06
N GLY A 15 26.74 19.84 48.01
CA GLY A 15 27.62 19.11 47.10
C GLY A 15 26.91 18.07 46.20
N ALA A 16 25.60 18.10 46.10
CA ALA A 16 24.86 17.24 45.14
C ALA A 16 23.67 18.02 44.56
N ALA A 17 23.94 19.19 44.00
CA ALA A 17 23.11 19.68 42.92
C ALA A 17 23.47 18.81 41.69
N ALA A 18 22.77 17.70 41.57
CA ALA A 18 22.74 17.00 40.29
C ALA A 18 22.34 18.05 39.24
N SER A 19 23.28 18.43 38.40
CA SER A 19 23.01 19.23 37.22
C SER A 19 21.83 18.58 36.50
N ALA A 20 20.69 19.29 36.43
CA ALA A 20 19.59 18.93 35.59
C ALA A 20 20.19 18.68 34.18
N PRO A 21 19.92 17.56 33.55
CA PRO A 21 20.40 17.35 32.18
C PRO A 21 19.87 18.49 31.32
N ALA A 22 20.77 19.12 30.58
CA ALA A 22 20.44 20.12 29.58
C ALA A 22 19.32 19.58 28.65
N PRO A 23 18.49 20.45 28.07
CA PRO A 23 17.44 19.97 27.17
C PRO A 23 18.09 19.17 26.06
N ALA A 24 17.76 17.88 26.05
CA ALA A 24 18.13 16.97 24.95
C ALA A 24 17.46 17.48 23.67
N SER A 25 18.20 18.18 22.81
CA SER A 25 17.58 18.76 21.62
C SER A 25 18.47 18.64 20.38
N ALA A 26 19.54 19.36 20.31
CA ALA A 26 20.42 19.34 19.13
C ALA A 26 21.35 18.13 19.11
N ASP A 27 21.78 17.63 20.27
CA ASP A 27 22.70 16.50 20.38
C ASP A 27 22.00 15.16 19.99
N ASP A 28 20.79 14.89 20.49
CA ASP A 28 20.06 13.65 20.17
C ASP A 28 19.67 13.56 18.69
N ARG A 29 19.35 14.69 18.06
CA ARG A 29 19.12 14.72 16.61
C ARG A 29 20.40 14.42 15.82
N ALA A 30 21.51 15.03 16.19
CA ALA A 30 22.80 14.76 15.56
C ALA A 30 23.24 13.31 15.78
N ARG A 31 22.98 12.71 16.95
CA ARG A 31 23.20 11.27 17.21
C ARG A 31 22.36 10.42 16.30
N LEU A 32 21.05 10.70 16.22
CA LEU A 32 20.13 9.96 15.35
C LEU A 32 20.55 10.04 13.88
N GLU A 33 20.92 11.23 13.38
CA GLU A 33 21.38 11.41 11.99
C GLU A 33 22.62 10.57 11.69
N ARG A 34 23.59 10.52 12.60
CA ARG A 34 24.77 9.64 12.46
C ARG A 34 24.38 8.16 12.41
N LEU A 35 23.50 7.72 13.31
CA LEU A 35 23.02 6.33 13.35
C LEU A 35 22.18 5.97 12.12
N MET A 36 21.40 6.90 11.59
CA MET A 36 20.66 6.68 10.34
C MET A 36 21.56 6.61 9.11
N ALA A 37 22.66 7.38 9.11
CA ALA A 37 23.65 7.34 8.04
C ALA A 37 24.49 6.05 8.07
N SER A 38 24.75 5.50 9.26
CA SER A 38 25.50 4.26 9.47
C SER A 38 24.86 3.42 10.58
N PRO A 39 23.77 2.71 10.30
CA PRO A 39 23.06 1.92 11.30
C PRO A 39 23.94 0.82 11.89
N PRO A 40 23.96 0.63 13.23
CA PRO A 40 24.66 -0.48 13.86
C PRO A 40 24.12 -1.83 13.37
N GLU A 41 24.99 -2.83 13.38
CA GLU A 41 24.62 -4.19 13.00
C GLU A 41 23.51 -4.73 13.92
N GLY A 42 22.47 -5.32 13.32
CA GLY A 42 21.34 -5.90 14.07
C GLY A 42 20.26 -4.91 14.48
N ILE A 43 20.43 -3.60 14.29
CA ILE A 43 19.38 -2.60 14.56
C ILE A 43 18.49 -2.40 13.32
N PRO A 44 17.18 -2.69 13.39
CA PRO A 44 16.26 -2.43 12.29
C PRO A 44 16.12 -0.94 11.97
N GLU A 45 15.99 -0.57 10.69
CA GLU A 45 15.71 0.82 10.29
C GLU A 45 14.45 1.36 11.01
N GLY A 46 13.42 0.52 11.19
CA GLY A 46 12.19 0.89 11.88
C GLY A 46 12.39 1.35 13.33
N THR A 47 13.45 0.90 13.98
CA THR A 47 13.85 1.38 15.33
C THR A 47 14.30 2.83 15.26
N LEU A 48 15.19 3.18 14.34
CA LEU A 48 15.67 4.56 14.16
C LEU A 48 14.54 5.51 13.72
N VAL A 49 13.68 5.05 12.81
CA VAL A 49 12.48 5.80 12.39
C VAL A 49 11.52 6.03 13.58
N SER A 50 11.39 5.05 14.47
CA SER A 50 10.56 5.21 15.67
C SER A 50 11.17 6.20 16.65
N ILE A 51 12.49 6.22 16.85
CA ILE A 51 13.17 7.22 17.67
C ILE A 51 13.02 8.62 17.03
N GLN A 52 13.15 8.74 15.72
CA GLN A 52 12.87 9.99 15.00
C GLN A 52 11.45 10.49 15.30
N HIS A 53 10.46 9.59 15.23
CA HIS A 53 9.06 9.94 15.54
C HIS A 53 8.87 10.44 16.98
N LEU A 54 9.57 9.86 17.95
CA LEU A 54 9.52 10.35 19.34
C LEU A 54 10.04 11.80 19.44
N LEU A 55 11.18 12.10 18.81
CA LEU A 55 11.76 13.46 18.80
C LEU A 55 10.86 14.45 18.05
N ASP A 56 10.35 14.09 16.88
CA ASP A 56 9.46 14.93 16.07
C ASP A 56 8.15 15.23 16.81
N THR A 57 7.60 14.22 17.49
CA THR A 57 6.38 14.39 18.30
C THR A 57 6.64 15.27 19.52
N ALA A 58 7.75 15.05 20.25
CA ALA A 58 8.10 15.87 21.41
C ALA A 58 8.26 17.35 21.04
N GLU A 59 8.89 17.65 19.91
CA GLU A 59 9.01 19.03 19.40
C GLU A 59 7.65 19.64 19.08
N ARG A 60 6.79 18.89 18.40
CA ARG A 60 5.46 19.35 17.97
C ARG A 60 4.50 19.63 19.12
N ILE A 61 4.60 18.90 20.22
CA ILE A 61 3.68 19.02 21.37
C ILE A 61 4.19 19.96 22.47
N GLU A 62 5.42 20.44 22.38
CA GLU A 62 6.12 21.18 23.45
C GLU A 62 5.34 22.37 23.99
N ASP A 63 4.77 23.20 23.11
CA ASP A 63 4.04 24.41 23.50
C ASP A 63 2.82 24.13 24.39
N ARG A 64 2.23 22.94 24.26
CA ARG A 64 0.97 22.59 24.96
C ARG A 64 1.15 21.51 26.02
N TYR A 65 2.11 20.62 25.84
CA TYR A 65 2.34 19.43 26.66
C TYR A 65 3.83 19.33 27.05
N GLU A 66 4.35 20.35 27.70
CA GLU A 66 5.79 20.50 27.98
C GLU A 66 6.37 19.33 28.80
N GLU A 67 5.63 18.81 29.81
CA GLU A 67 6.09 17.69 30.63
C GLU A 67 6.15 16.39 29.81
N GLN A 68 5.14 16.14 29.00
CA GLN A 68 5.08 14.99 28.13
C GLN A 68 6.18 15.09 27.06
N ALA A 69 6.37 16.25 26.45
CA ALA A 69 7.45 16.49 25.51
C ALA A 69 8.83 16.16 26.09
N ARG A 70 9.08 16.62 27.34
CA ARG A 70 10.31 16.27 28.06
C ARG A 70 10.43 14.77 28.34
N SER A 71 9.33 14.09 28.65
CA SER A 71 9.33 12.64 28.89
C SER A 71 9.65 11.88 27.60
N TRP A 72 9.05 12.25 26.49
CA TRP A 72 9.29 11.61 25.19
C TRP A 72 10.73 11.82 24.71
N ARG A 73 11.33 13.02 24.94
CA ARG A 73 12.76 13.25 24.66
C ARG A 73 13.67 12.35 25.51
N ARG A 74 13.41 12.24 26.81
CA ARG A 74 14.19 11.34 27.70
C ARG A 74 14.11 9.89 27.24
N ARG A 75 12.94 9.45 26.75
CA ARG A 75 12.76 8.10 26.19
C ARG A 75 13.58 7.94 24.92
N ALA A 76 13.52 8.92 24.00
CA ALA A 76 14.31 8.90 22.78
C ALA A 76 15.82 8.83 23.06
N SER A 77 16.31 9.64 24.02
CA SER A 77 17.71 9.62 24.44
C SER A 77 18.15 8.26 24.96
N ARG A 78 17.37 7.64 25.87
CA ARG A 78 17.66 6.26 26.37
C ARG A 78 17.65 5.22 25.24
N TYR A 79 16.80 5.39 24.25
CA TYR A 79 16.75 4.48 23.11
C TYR A 79 17.94 4.66 22.17
N LEU A 80 18.44 5.90 22.01
CA LEU A 80 19.70 6.16 21.31
C LEU A 80 20.88 5.52 22.04
N ASP A 81 20.95 5.60 23.37
CA ASP A 81 21.98 4.95 24.18
C ASP A 81 21.99 3.42 23.93
N ALA A 82 20.80 2.79 23.95
CA ALA A 82 20.67 1.36 23.70
C ALA A 82 21.11 0.98 22.29
N VAL A 83 20.77 1.80 21.29
CA VAL A 83 21.14 1.58 19.88
C VAL A 83 22.66 1.74 19.69
N GLU A 84 23.31 2.73 20.33
CA GLU A 84 24.76 2.91 20.28
C GLU A 84 25.50 1.73 20.94
N GLU A 85 24.87 1.06 21.93
CA GLU A 85 25.35 -0.18 22.54
C GLU A 85 25.02 -1.45 21.71
N GLY A 86 24.41 -1.30 20.52
CA GLY A 86 24.05 -2.41 19.65
C GLY A 86 22.78 -3.18 20.09
N ARG A 87 21.95 -2.60 20.95
CA ARG A 87 20.70 -3.21 21.44
C ARG A 87 19.48 -2.51 20.86
N ASP A 88 18.54 -3.28 20.28
CA ASP A 88 17.23 -2.75 19.90
C ASP A 88 16.35 -2.57 21.13
N PRO A 89 15.92 -1.33 21.49
CA PRO A 89 15.13 -1.09 22.69
C PRO A 89 13.69 -1.60 22.60
N TYR A 90 13.11 -1.74 21.41
CA TYR A 90 11.69 -2.00 21.28
C TYR A 90 11.24 -3.43 21.67
N PRO A 91 11.95 -4.50 21.34
CA PRO A 91 11.58 -5.84 21.81
C PRO A 91 11.82 -6.04 23.32
N LEU A 92 12.59 -5.14 23.94
CA LEU A 92 12.94 -5.24 25.36
C LEU A 92 11.98 -4.47 26.26
N ALA A 93 11.08 -3.68 25.69
CA ALA A 93 10.05 -2.92 26.43
C ALA A 93 8.79 -3.78 26.67
N ASP A 94 8.97 -5.04 27.04
CA ASP A 94 7.90 -5.96 27.39
C ASP A 94 7.17 -5.52 28.66
N GLY A 95 5.84 -5.65 28.65
CA GLY A 95 4.99 -5.16 29.74
C GLY A 95 4.79 -3.63 29.79
N GLU A 96 5.36 -2.87 28.86
CA GLU A 96 5.22 -1.41 28.76
C GLU A 96 4.39 -0.99 27.55
N ILE A 97 3.89 0.26 27.60
CA ILE A 97 3.33 0.95 26.42
C ILE A 97 4.43 1.80 25.81
N VAL A 98 4.76 1.52 24.56
CA VAL A 98 5.75 2.29 23.80
C VAL A 98 5.14 2.87 22.53
N ASN A 99 5.75 3.92 21.98
CA ASN A 99 5.32 4.55 20.75
C ASN A 99 6.32 4.24 19.63
N ARG A 100 5.82 3.73 18.52
CA ARG A 100 6.59 3.52 17.31
C ARG A 100 6.18 4.49 16.21
N GLY A 101 7.10 4.72 15.28
CA GLY A 101 6.88 5.54 14.10
C GLY A 101 7.18 4.78 12.82
N TYR A 102 6.49 5.13 11.75
CA TYR A 102 6.75 4.61 10.42
C TYR A 102 6.55 5.68 9.34
N ARG A 103 7.11 5.42 8.14
CA ARG A 103 6.96 6.31 6.98
C ARG A 103 5.69 5.95 6.21
N SER A 104 4.68 6.80 6.30
CA SER A 104 3.50 6.69 5.44
C SER A 104 3.75 7.38 4.09
N PRO A 105 3.34 6.81 2.96
CA PRO A 105 3.42 7.51 1.68
C PRO A 105 2.46 8.71 1.58
N VAL A 106 1.46 8.76 2.46
CA VAL A 106 0.40 9.79 2.43
C VAL A 106 0.89 11.14 2.94
N SER A 107 1.85 11.15 3.86
CA SER A 107 2.32 12.36 4.54
C SER A 107 3.83 12.46 4.52
N THR A 108 4.36 13.68 4.49
CA THR A 108 5.79 13.93 4.62
C THR A 108 6.28 13.85 6.08
N VAL A 109 5.36 13.86 7.06
CA VAL A 109 5.69 13.60 8.46
C VAL A 109 5.47 12.14 8.81
N LEU A 110 6.28 11.65 9.76
CA LEU A 110 6.16 10.29 10.25
C LEU A 110 4.81 10.07 10.92
N GLN A 111 4.22 8.91 10.68
CA GLN A 111 3.04 8.46 11.39
C GLN A 111 3.45 7.58 12.57
N GLY A 112 2.61 7.57 13.60
CA GLY A 112 2.89 6.82 14.81
C GLY A 112 1.76 5.91 15.26
N TYR A 113 2.11 4.95 16.09
CA TYR A 113 1.17 4.11 16.80
C TYR A 113 1.71 3.75 18.18
N ALA A 114 0.83 3.54 19.14
CA ALA A 114 1.19 3.00 20.43
C ALA A 114 1.09 1.47 20.40
N ILE A 115 2.01 0.78 21.06
CA ILE A 115 2.04 -0.68 21.13
C ILE A 115 2.38 -1.14 22.55
N TYR A 116 1.76 -2.24 22.96
CA TYR A 116 2.04 -3.01 24.15
C TYR A 116 2.44 -4.43 23.76
N LEU A 117 3.55 -4.91 24.31
CA LEU A 117 3.95 -6.31 24.27
C LEU A 117 3.66 -6.96 25.63
N PRO A 118 3.23 -8.24 25.65
CA PRO A 118 3.02 -8.94 26.93
C PRO A 118 4.35 -9.07 27.71
N PRO A 119 4.31 -9.13 29.06
CA PRO A 119 5.50 -9.46 29.84
C PRO A 119 6.10 -10.78 29.37
N ASP A 120 7.42 -10.88 29.39
CA ASP A 120 8.18 -12.06 28.92
C ASP A 120 7.91 -12.36 27.41
N TYR A 121 7.77 -11.31 26.57
CA TYR A 121 7.59 -11.47 25.12
C TYR A 121 8.72 -12.31 24.53
N ASP A 122 8.36 -13.43 23.92
CA ASP A 122 9.27 -14.35 23.24
C ASP A 122 9.06 -14.32 21.72
N PRO A 123 10.01 -13.81 20.93
CA PRO A 123 9.87 -13.75 19.48
C PRO A 123 9.78 -15.13 18.79
N SER A 124 10.04 -16.22 19.52
CA SER A 124 9.84 -17.58 19.01
C SER A 124 8.40 -18.05 19.08
N ARG A 125 7.55 -17.42 19.89
CA ARG A 125 6.11 -17.68 20.02
C ARG A 125 5.35 -16.76 19.06
N SER A 126 4.19 -17.18 18.59
CA SER A 126 3.26 -16.34 17.80
C SER A 126 2.14 -15.82 18.70
N TYR A 127 1.95 -14.51 18.71
CA TYR A 127 0.98 -13.82 19.56
C TYR A 127 -0.25 -13.35 18.78
N PRO A 128 -1.43 -13.37 19.39
CA PRO A 128 -2.60 -12.68 18.85
C PRO A 128 -2.41 -11.16 18.97
N VAL A 129 -3.07 -10.42 18.07
CA VAL A 129 -3.03 -8.95 18.05
C VAL A 129 -4.42 -8.38 18.24
N TYR A 130 -4.54 -7.40 19.14
CA TYR A 130 -5.72 -6.56 19.26
C TYR A 130 -5.41 -5.14 18.75
N VAL A 131 -6.06 -4.72 17.68
CA VAL A 131 -5.94 -3.39 17.07
C VAL A 131 -7.04 -2.51 17.63
N ALA A 132 -6.68 -1.47 18.38
CA ALA A 132 -7.58 -0.61 19.12
C ALA A 132 -7.76 0.75 18.43
N LEU A 133 -8.96 1.04 17.92
CA LEU A 133 -9.30 2.28 17.24
C LEU A 133 -9.92 3.29 18.22
N HIS A 134 -9.27 4.44 18.38
CA HIS A 134 -9.70 5.48 19.29
C HIS A 134 -10.97 6.22 18.86
N GLY A 135 -11.65 6.81 19.81
CA GLY A 135 -12.82 7.68 19.63
C GLY A 135 -12.46 9.11 19.22
N GLY A 136 -13.48 9.96 19.16
CA GLY A 136 -13.32 11.38 18.84
C GLY A 136 -12.40 12.11 19.83
N SER A 137 -11.59 13.04 19.31
CA SER A 137 -10.64 13.88 20.07
C SER A 137 -9.58 13.11 20.89
N SER A 138 -9.34 11.82 20.60
CA SER A 138 -8.34 10.94 21.20
C SER A 138 -7.22 10.62 20.21
N ASN A 139 -6.20 9.92 20.65
CA ASN A 139 -5.12 9.36 19.81
C ASN A 139 -4.77 7.93 20.25
N GLY A 140 -3.85 7.28 19.52
CA GLY A 140 -3.46 5.91 19.81
C GLY A 140 -2.85 5.73 21.20
N ASN A 141 -1.99 6.66 21.64
CA ASN A 141 -1.29 6.58 22.93
C ASN A 141 -2.28 6.56 24.13
N LEU A 142 -3.17 7.55 24.18
CA LEU A 142 -4.21 7.60 25.20
C LEU A 142 -5.12 6.38 25.16
N PHE A 143 -5.58 6.01 23.96
CA PHE A 143 -6.55 4.93 23.83
C PHE A 143 -5.97 3.57 24.20
N LEU A 144 -4.69 3.33 23.90
CA LEU A 144 -4.00 2.12 24.33
C LEU A 144 -3.93 2.03 25.86
N GLY A 145 -3.61 3.15 26.53
CA GLY A 145 -3.66 3.21 27.99
C GLY A 145 -5.03 2.84 28.57
N VAL A 146 -6.10 3.33 27.95
CA VAL A 146 -7.48 3.06 28.41
C VAL A 146 -7.89 1.59 28.18
N VAL A 147 -7.60 1.00 27.04
CA VAL A 147 -7.94 -0.41 26.77
C VAL A 147 -7.10 -1.39 27.58
N LEU A 148 -5.97 -0.94 28.14
CA LEU A 148 -5.14 -1.68 29.10
C LEU A 148 -5.44 -1.31 30.56
N GLY A 149 -6.61 -0.69 30.83
CA GLY A 149 -7.18 -0.56 32.15
C GLY A 149 -6.98 0.77 32.85
N ASN A 150 -6.37 1.77 32.25
CA ASN A 150 -6.27 3.09 32.84
C ASN A 150 -7.65 3.78 32.80
N ASN A 151 -8.10 4.25 33.96
CA ASN A 151 -9.31 5.06 34.03
C ASN A 151 -9.01 6.45 33.51
N MET A 152 -9.95 7.03 32.78
CA MET A 152 -9.84 8.35 32.23
C MET A 152 -11.02 9.23 32.68
N ASP A 153 -10.72 10.46 33.05
CA ASP A 153 -11.73 11.50 33.16
C ASP A 153 -12.03 12.06 31.78
N TRP A 154 -13.18 11.67 31.23
CA TRP A 154 -13.58 12.06 29.88
C TRP A 154 -13.83 13.57 29.71
N GLU A 155 -13.96 14.33 30.79
CA GLU A 155 -14.05 15.79 30.71
C GLU A 155 -12.69 16.46 30.49
N ARG A 156 -11.60 15.79 30.91
CA ARG A 156 -10.24 16.32 30.84
C ARG A 156 -9.25 15.49 30.02
N TYR A 157 -9.72 14.45 29.35
CA TYR A 157 -8.84 13.48 28.67
C TYR A 157 -7.88 14.10 27.62
N ILE A 158 -8.24 15.26 27.03
CA ILE A 158 -7.36 15.97 26.09
C ILE A 158 -6.03 16.38 26.75
N GLU A 159 -5.99 16.56 28.06
CA GLU A 159 -4.77 16.90 28.81
C GLU A 159 -3.80 15.71 28.89
N HIS A 160 -4.28 14.49 28.65
CA HIS A 160 -3.57 13.22 28.83
C HIS A 160 -3.17 12.53 27.52
N LEU A 161 -3.31 13.18 26.35
CA LEU A 161 -3.06 12.55 25.04
C LEU A 161 -1.67 11.93 24.90
N TYR A 162 -0.68 12.48 25.57
CA TYR A 162 0.73 12.12 25.44
C TYR A 162 1.37 11.64 26.75
N ASP A 163 0.56 11.29 27.75
CA ASP A 163 1.06 10.77 29.04
C ASP A 163 1.77 9.42 28.85
N ASP A 164 2.67 9.11 29.77
CA ASP A 164 3.26 7.79 29.93
C ASP A 164 2.31 6.90 30.73
N PHE A 165 1.63 5.98 30.06
CA PHE A 165 0.67 5.07 30.69
C PHE A 165 1.36 3.77 31.12
N THR A 166 1.04 3.31 32.34
CA THR A 166 1.42 1.98 32.81
C THR A 166 0.22 1.05 32.65
N PRO A 167 0.36 -0.09 31.96
CA PRO A 167 -0.72 -1.07 31.82
C PRO A 167 -1.20 -1.55 33.21
N ARG A 168 -2.50 -1.55 33.43
CA ARG A 168 -3.12 -2.15 34.62
C ARG A 168 -3.57 -3.59 34.37
N TRP A 169 -3.77 -3.92 33.10
CA TRP A 169 -4.05 -5.26 32.62
C TRP A 169 -2.93 -5.67 31.67
N THR A 170 -2.42 -6.87 31.91
CA THR A 170 -1.29 -7.43 31.17
C THR A 170 -1.71 -8.70 30.41
N PRO A 171 -2.50 -8.56 29.33
CA PRO A 171 -2.90 -9.70 28.52
C PRO A 171 -1.71 -10.35 27.79
N ASP A 172 -1.79 -11.65 27.55
CA ASP A 172 -0.84 -12.38 26.68
C ASP A 172 -1.17 -12.14 25.19
N TRP A 173 -1.29 -10.86 24.85
CA TRP A 173 -1.64 -10.33 23.53
C TRP A 173 -0.74 -9.15 23.20
N ILE A 174 -0.41 -8.97 21.91
CA ILE A 174 0.08 -7.69 21.43
C ILE A 174 -1.13 -6.78 21.27
N VAL A 175 -1.09 -5.60 21.87
CA VAL A 175 -2.16 -4.60 21.73
C VAL A 175 -1.60 -3.37 21.05
N VAL A 176 -2.23 -2.92 19.98
CA VAL A 176 -1.73 -1.80 19.16
C VAL A 176 -2.84 -0.79 18.90
N ALA A 177 -2.50 0.49 18.96
CA ALA A 177 -3.43 1.58 18.69
C ALA A 177 -2.83 2.56 17.67
N PRO A 178 -3.32 2.54 16.40
CA PRO A 178 -2.95 3.50 15.36
C PRO A 178 -3.41 4.92 15.69
N THR A 179 -2.85 5.92 15.01
CA THR A 179 -3.27 7.34 15.14
C THR A 179 -4.37 7.72 14.12
N GLY A 180 -4.47 7.02 12.99
CA GLY A 180 -5.54 7.18 12.01
C GLY A 180 -5.60 8.54 11.32
N PHE A 181 -4.51 9.30 11.29
CA PHE A 181 -4.47 10.70 10.84
C PHE A 181 -5.48 11.61 11.56
N GLY A 182 -5.85 11.29 12.80
CA GLY A 182 -6.68 12.11 13.66
C GLY A 182 -8.18 11.85 13.59
N GLN A 183 -8.98 12.87 13.28
CA GLN A 183 -10.43 12.83 13.48
C GLN A 183 -11.25 12.54 12.20
N ILE A 184 -10.66 11.86 11.24
CA ILE A 184 -11.32 11.50 9.97
C ILE A 184 -12.22 10.25 10.07
N MET A 185 -12.46 9.77 11.28
CA MET A 185 -13.31 8.59 11.55
C MET A 185 -12.86 7.35 10.78
N TRP A 186 -11.54 7.16 10.69
CA TRP A 186 -10.90 5.97 10.12
C TRP A 186 -11.20 5.72 8.62
N ARG A 187 -11.49 6.80 7.87
CA ARG A 187 -11.73 6.75 6.42
C ARG A 187 -10.45 7.01 5.64
N TRP A 188 -10.40 6.57 4.39
CA TRP A 188 -9.33 6.86 3.42
C TRP A 188 -7.92 6.60 3.99
N MET A 189 -7.13 7.65 4.19
CA MET A 189 -5.81 7.52 4.81
C MET A 189 -5.86 6.92 6.22
N GLY A 190 -6.94 7.09 6.97
CA GLY A 190 -7.13 6.47 8.28
C GLY A 190 -7.37 4.96 8.19
N GLU A 191 -8.10 4.49 7.19
CA GLU A 191 -8.21 3.05 6.87
C GLU A 191 -6.84 2.50 6.46
N LYS A 192 -6.12 3.24 5.61
CA LYS A 192 -4.77 2.85 5.20
C LYS A 192 -3.81 2.78 6.39
N ASP A 193 -3.85 3.74 7.31
CA ASP A 193 -3.02 3.76 8.53
C ASP A 193 -3.22 2.50 9.37
N VAL A 194 -4.47 2.07 9.57
CA VAL A 194 -4.77 0.83 10.30
C VAL A 194 -4.13 -0.39 9.62
N LEU A 195 -4.26 -0.48 8.30
CA LEU A 195 -3.69 -1.60 7.54
C LEU A 195 -2.16 -1.56 7.54
N ASP A 196 -1.56 -0.38 7.36
CA ASP A 196 -0.11 -0.18 7.38
C ASP A 196 0.48 -0.52 8.76
N VAL A 197 -0.20 -0.12 9.85
CA VAL A 197 0.21 -0.45 11.23
C VAL A 197 0.14 -1.95 11.49
N ILE A 198 -0.92 -2.64 11.06
CA ILE A 198 -1.00 -4.11 11.17
C ILE A 198 0.18 -4.76 10.43
N ASP A 199 0.47 -4.31 9.21
CA ASP A 199 1.57 -4.83 8.40
C ASP A 199 2.94 -4.49 9.04
N ASP A 200 3.09 -3.32 9.68
CA ASP A 200 4.30 -2.92 10.41
C ASP A 200 4.53 -3.78 11.65
N VAL A 201 3.48 -4.03 12.43
CA VAL A 201 3.52 -4.91 13.60
C VAL A 201 3.89 -6.35 13.21
N GLN A 202 3.30 -6.87 12.14
CA GLN A 202 3.63 -8.21 11.63
C GLN A 202 5.07 -8.33 11.11
N ARG A 203 5.69 -7.23 10.72
CA ARG A 203 7.10 -7.19 10.30
C ARG A 203 8.09 -7.22 11.46
N HIS A 204 7.73 -6.56 12.56
CA HIS A 204 8.63 -6.37 13.69
C HIS A 204 8.44 -7.38 14.82
N TYR A 205 7.25 -7.96 14.92
CA TYR A 205 6.88 -8.85 16.02
C TYR A 205 6.32 -10.19 15.51
N SER A 206 6.39 -11.21 16.36
CA SER A 206 5.90 -12.54 16.04
C SER A 206 4.38 -12.63 16.25
N VAL A 207 3.63 -12.39 15.19
CA VAL A 207 2.15 -12.34 15.17
C VAL A 207 1.57 -13.60 14.55
N ASP A 208 0.49 -14.12 15.13
CA ASP A 208 -0.38 -15.12 14.47
C ASP A 208 -1.34 -14.39 13.51
N PRO A 209 -1.15 -14.51 12.19
CA PRO A 209 -1.96 -13.79 11.21
C PRO A 209 -3.43 -14.23 11.18
N ASN A 210 -3.75 -15.35 11.83
CA ASN A 210 -5.12 -15.84 11.95
C ASN A 210 -5.78 -15.44 13.29
N ARG A 211 -5.12 -14.60 14.08
CA ARG A 211 -5.60 -14.11 15.37
C ARG A 211 -5.43 -12.60 15.51
N VAL A 212 -5.85 -11.86 14.47
CA VAL A 212 -5.87 -10.40 14.47
C VAL A 212 -7.30 -9.94 14.72
N VAL A 213 -7.51 -9.16 15.76
CA VAL A 213 -8.80 -8.61 16.16
C VAL A 213 -8.79 -7.10 15.99
N LEU A 214 -9.84 -6.56 15.41
CA LEU A 214 -10.06 -5.13 15.26
C LEU A 214 -11.13 -4.67 16.25
N GLY A 215 -10.82 -3.71 17.12
CA GLY A 215 -11.80 -3.15 18.06
C GLY A 215 -11.77 -1.63 18.08
N GLY A 216 -12.90 -0.97 18.38
CA GLY A 216 -12.93 0.47 18.47
C GLY A 216 -14.18 1.03 19.12
N LEU A 217 -14.07 2.24 19.71
CA LEU A 217 -15.15 2.93 20.40
C LEU A 217 -15.54 4.21 19.67
N SER A 218 -16.84 4.52 19.60
CA SER A 218 -17.34 5.80 19.08
C SER A 218 -16.91 5.99 17.61
N ASN A 219 -16.12 7.02 17.29
CA ASN A 219 -15.48 7.15 15.97
C ASN A 219 -14.66 5.90 15.61
N GLY A 220 -13.95 5.30 16.59
CA GLY A 220 -13.27 4.01 16.42
C GLY A 220 -14.25 2.85 16.19
N GLY A 221 -15.44 2.90 16.78
CA GLY A 221 -16.53 1.97 16.51
C GLY A 221 -17.03 2.08 15.08
N VAL A 222 -17.15 3.29 14.53
CA VAL A 222 -17.45 3.50 13.10
C VAL A 222 -16.33 2.95 12.24
N GLY A 223 -15.06 3.18 12.62
CA GLY A 223 -13.89 2.59 11.97
C GLY A 223 -13.91 1.08 11.98
N ALA A 224 -14.20 0.45 13.12
CA ALA A 224 -14.33 -1.00 13.27
C ALA A 224 -15.45 -1.56 12.37
N TYR A 225 -16.63 -0.90 12.31
CA TYR A 225 -17.67 -1.27 11.36
C TYR A 225 -17.20 -1.16 9.90
N THR A 226 -16.62 -0.02 9.52
CA THR A 226 -16.20 0.24 8.13
C THR A 226 -15.05 -0.66 7.69
N ILE A 227 -13.93 -0.64 8.42
CA ILE A 227 -12.71 -1.40 8.06
C ILE A 227 -12.96 -2.89 8.25
N GLY A 228 -13.66 -3.27 9.33
CA GLY A 228 -14.02 -4.65 9.61
C GLY A 228 -14.86 -5.29 8.52
N MET A 229 -15.81 -4.56 7.90
CA MET A 229 -16.58 -5.08 6.76
C MET A 229 -15.82 -5.01 5.44
N ARG A 230 -15.05 -3.96 5.20
CA ARG A 230 -14.28 -3.80 3.97
C ARG A 230 -13.16 -4.83 3.85
N HIS A 231 -12.51 -5.18 4.97
CA HIS A 231 -11.36 -6.07 5.05
C HIS A 231 -11.61 -7.26 6.00
N ALA A 232 -12.83 -7.76 6.07
CA ALA A 232 -13.23 -8.83 7.00
C ALA A 232 -12.28 -10.04 6.97
N TRP A 233 -11.78 -10.40 5.80
CA TRP A 233 -10.83 -11.51 5.61
C TRP A 233 -9.49 -11.35 6.36
N ARG A 234 -9.14 -10.16 6.86
CA ARG A 234 -7.93 -9.92 7.64
C ARG A 234 -8.09 -10.20 9.13
N PHE A 235 -9.33 -10.25 9.61
CA PHE A 235 -9.63 -10.30 11.03
C PHE A 235 -10.24 -11.63 11.45
N SER A 236 -9.79 -12.15 12.61
CA SER A 236 -10.46 -13.26 13.28
C SER A 236 -11.74 -12.79 13.97
N ALA A 237 -11.72 -11.59 14.52
CA ALA A 237 -12.90 -10.95 15.07
C ALA A 237 -12.87 -9.43 14.87
N VAL A 238 -14.07 -8.82 14.90
CA VAL A 238 -14.27 -7.37 14.90
C VAL A 238 -15.17 -6.98 16.05
N HIS A 239 -14.78 -5.95 16.81
CA HIS A 239 -15.49 -5.42 17.98
C HIS A 239 -15.87 -3.95 17.77
N ALA A 240 -17.04 -3.66 17.24
CA ALA A 240 -17.54 -2.33 17.05
C ALA A 240 -18.31 -1.87 18.30
N MET A 241 -17.82 -0.85 19.02
CA MET A 241 -18.38 -0.38 20.28
C MET A 241 -18.96 1.05 20.10
N ALA A 242 -20.24 1.25 20.43
CA ALA A 242 -20.94 2.53 20.39
C ALA A 242 -20.69 3.33 19.09
N GLY A 243 -20.62 2.64 17.95
CA GLY A 243 -20.40 3.20 16.62
C GLY A 243 -21.69 3.22 15.79
N ALA A 244 -21.67 3.89 14.64
CA ALA A 244 -22.75 3.85 13.66
C ALA A 244 -22.38 2.89 12.51
N PRO A 245 -23.20 1.86 12.23
CA PRO A 245 -22.93 0.85 11.21
C PRO A 245 -23.25 1.32 9.79
N SER A 246 -23.82 2.52 9.65
CA SER A 246 -24.25 3.07 8.37
C SER A 246 -23.95 4.55 8.25
N TRP A 247 -23.09 4.90 7.30
CA TRP A 247 -22.84 6.29 6.95
C TRP A 247 -24.10 7.01 6.44
N VAL A 248 -24.98 6.28 5.75
CA VAL A 248 -26.26 6.84 5.28
C VAL A 248 -27.11 7.29 6.47
N LEU A 249 -27.30 6.44 7.48
CA LEU A 249 -28.08 6.77 8.67
C LEU A 249 -27.39 7.85 9.51
N TYR A 250 -26.07 7.74 9.71
CA TYR A 250 -25.29 8.67 10.50
C TYR A 250 -25.32 10.10 9.92
N LEU A 251 -24.97 10.26 8.64
CA LEU A 251 -24.93 11.57 7.99
C LEU A 251 -26.34 12.05 7.59
N GLY A 252 -27.23 11.13 7.17
CA GLY A 252 -28.63 11.42 6.85
C GLY A 252 -29.40 11.91 8.05
N GLY A 253 -29.21 11.28 9.23
CA GLY A 253 -29.79 11.71 10.50
C GLY A 253 -29.32 13.10 10.96
N MET A 254 -28.17 13.57 10.46
CA MET A 254 -27.68 14.93 10.66
C MET A 254 -28.05 15.89 9.52
N GLY A 255 -28.84 15.44 8.52
CA GLY A 255 -29.22 16.23 7.35
C GLY A 255 -28.04 16.61 6.43
N ARG A 256 -26.99 15.79 6.43
CA ARG A 256 -25.74 16.07 5.69
C ARG A 256 -25.62 15.35 4.35
N LEU A 257 -26.46 14.35 4.05
CA LEU A 257 -26.41 13.61 2.78
C LEU A 257 -27.37 14.17 1.75
N ARG A 258 -26.91 14.31 0.51
CA ARG A 258 -27.74 14.72 -0.63
C ARG A 258 -27.15 14.26 -1.96
N GLY A 259 -27.97 13.67 -2.81
CA GLY A 259 -27.60 13.37 -4.19
C GLY A 259 -26.48 12.35 -4.31
N ALA A 260 -25.33 12.74 -4.92
CA ALA A 260 -24.22 11.83 -5.16
C ALA A 260 -23.56 11.34 -3.86
N GLU A 261 -23.54 12.16 -2.81
CA GLU A 261 -22.93 11.77 -1.52
C GLU A 261 -23.60 10.53 -0.93
N GLU A 262 -24.94 10.41 -1.06
CA GLU A 262 -25.69 9.26 -0.57
C GLU A 262 -25.25 7.96 -1.25
N ARG A 263 -24.95 7.99 -2.54
CA ARG A 263 -24.42 6.84 -3.28
C ARG A 263 -22.95 6.57 -2.94
N GLU A 264 -22.16 7.61 -2.73
CA GLU A 264 -20.74 7.50 -2.42
C GLU A 264 -20.50 6.83 -1.06
N VAL A 265 -21.29 7.14 -0.05
CA VAL A 265 -21.12 6.56 1.29
C VAL A 265 -21.46 5.07 1.40
N LEU A 266 -22.17 4.49 0.41
CA LEU A 266 -22.58 3.07 0.44
C LEU A 266 -21.36 2.13 0.59
N ARG A 267 -20.25 2.43 -0.08
CA ARG A 267 -19.04 1.61 -0.05
C ARG A 267 -18.28 1.64 1.30
N TYR A 268 -18.66 2.57 2.19
CA TYR A 268 -18.12 2.67 3.55
C TYR A 268 -19.12 2.22 4.62
N SER A 269 -20.37 1.99 4.26
CA SER A 269 -21.43 1.64 5.19
C SER A 269 -21.48 0.14 5.46
N ALA A 270 -21.15 -0.28 6.67
CA ALA A 270 -21.17 -1.68 7.09
C ALA A 270 -22.49 -2.38 6.76
N MET A 271 -23.62 -1.68 6.92
CA MET A 271 -24.96 -2.17 6.59
C MET A 271 -25.06 -2.67 5.13
N HIS A 272 -24.40 -1.99 4.18
CA HIS A 272 -24.42 -2.35 2.75
C HIS A 272 -23.39 -3.39 2.38
N LEU A 273 -22.37 -3.59 3.23
CA LEU A 273 -21.26 -4.53 3.08
C LEU A 273 -21.41 -5.75 3.99
N ALA A 274 -22.50 -5.90 4.68
CA ALA A 274 -22.73 -6.87 5.78
C ALA A 274 -22.45 -8.33 5.36
N GLU A 275 -22.62 -8.68 4.09
CA GLU A 275 -22.33 -10.01 3.55
C GLU A 275 -20.85 -10.41 3.67
N ASN A 276 -19.93 -9.42 3.73
CA ASN A 276 -18.50 -9.64 3.88
C ASN A 276 -18.12 -10.29 5.22
N SER A 277 -18.96 -10.17 6.25
CA SER A 277 -18.70 -10.73 7.58
C SER A 277 -19.01 -12.22 7.72
N LEU A 278 -19.42 -12.90 6.65
CA LEU A 278 -19.78 -14.34 6.70
C LEU A 278 -18.76 -15.21 7.44
N ASN A 279 -17.48 -14.95 7.25
CA ASN A 279 -16.36 -15.73 7.80
C ASN A 279 -15.57 -14.99 8.88
N THR A 280 -16.15 -13.96 9.50
CA THR A 280 -15.51 -13.15 10.54
C THR A 280 -16.43 -13.09 11.76
N ASP A 281 -15.87 -13.27 12.94
CA ASP A 281 -16.61 -13.19 14.20
C ASP A 281 -16.91 -11.71 14.52
N PHE A 282 -18.01 -11.19 13.97
CA PHE A 282 -18.35 -9.79 14.03
C PHE A 282 -19.27 -9.49 15.22
N HIS A 283 -18.73 -8.82 16.26
CA HIS A 283 -19.44 -8.40 17.45
C HIS A 283 -19.69 -6.89 17.45
N TYR A 284 -20.87 -6.49 17.84
CA TYR A 284 -21.18 -5.08 18.06
C TYR A 284 -21.83 -4.86 19.43
N PHE A 285 -21.37 -3.81 20.07
CA PHE A 285 -21.71 -3.45 21.45
C PHE A 285 -22.33 -2.05 21.48
N HIS A 286 -23.48 -1.90 22.14
CA HIS A 286 -24.13 -0.59 22.17
C HIS A 286 -24.83 -0.33 23.48
N GLY A 287 -24.91 0.97 23.85
CA GLY A 287 -25.72 1.43 24.96
C GLY A 287 -27.16 1.69 24.53
N THR A 288 -28.15 1.18 25.30
CA THR A 288 -29.59 1.38 24.98
C THR A 288 -30.04 2.85 25.09
N GLU A 289 -29.26 3.67 25.79
CA GLU A 289 -29.54 5.09 26.05
C GLU A 289 -28.53 6.03 25.39
N ASP A 290 -27.80 5.58 24.36
CA ASP A 290 -26.82 6.42 23.66
C ASP A 290 -27.53 7.61 22.97
N PRO A 291 -27.33 8.85 23.47
CA PRO A 291 -28.12 10.00 23.02
C PRO A 291 -27.56 10.66 21.76
N GLY A 292 -26.34 10.27 21.34
CA GLY A 292 -25.57 10.98 20.34
C GLY A 292 -26.00 10.69 18.91
N PRO A 293 -25.16 11.04 17.95
CA PRO A 293 -25.36 10.68 16.56
C PRO A 293 -25.20 9.19 16.30
N MET A 294 -24.73 8.41 17.28
CA MET A 294 -24.57 6.94 17.25
C MET A 294 -25.82 6.27 17.86
N ARG A 295 -27.03 6.60 17.35
CA ARG A 295 -28.30 6.18 17.93
C ARG A 295 -28.47 4.65 17.95
N PRO A 296 -29.05 4.08 19.05
CA PRO A 296 -29.40 2.65 19.12
C PRO A 296 -30.20 2.16 17.92
N ALA A 297 -31.15 2.94 17.45
CA ALA A 297 -31.99 2.62 16.28
C ALA A 297 -31.18 2.33 14.99
N TYR A 298 -29.96 2.83 14.85
CA TYR A 298 -29.12 2.52 13.70
C TYR A 298 -28.53 1.12 13.81
N VAL A 299 -28.19 0.71 15.03
CA VAL A 299 -27.68 -0.63 15.32
C VAL A 299 -28.80 -1.67 15.23
N GLU A 300 -30.02 -1.34 15.66
CA GLU A 300 -31.19 -2.19 15.48
C GLU A 300 -31.46 -2.49 14.00
N GLN A 301 -31.48 -1.46 13.14
CA GLN A 301 -31.62 -1.65 11.69
C GLN A 301 -30.50 -2.48 11.09
N PHE A 302 -29.26 -2.31 11.59
CA PHE A 302 -28.14 -3.15 11.18
C PHE A 302 -28.32 -4.60 11.63
N THR A 303 -28.80 -4.84 12.85
CA THR A 303 -29.13 -6.17 13.36
C THR A 303 -30.19 -6.86 12.50
N GLU A 304 -31.24 -6.15 12.11
CA GLU A 304 -32.25 -6.66 11.19
C GLU A 304 -31.63 -7.05 9.83
N ARG A 305 -30.74 -6.20 9.31
CA ARG A 305 -29.99 -6.53 8.08
C ARG A 305 -29.14 -7.78 8.24
N MET A 306 -28.36 -7.92 9.33
CA MET A 306 -27.54 -9.10 9.60
C MET A 306 -28.40 -10.37 9.69
N ARG A 307 -29.54 -10.32 10.41
CA ARG A 307 -30.47 -11.44 10.52
C ARG A 307 -31.12 -11.84 9.19
N SER A 308 -31.23 -10.92 8.24
CA SER A 308 -31.77 -11.19 6.91
C SER A 308 -30.79 -11.93 5.99
N LEU A 309 -29.51 -12.08 6.39
CA LEU A 309 -28.46 -12.72 5.61
C LEU A 309 -28.28 -14.17 6.05
N GLU A 310 -28.43 -15.09 5.10
CA GLU A 310 -28.24 -16.51 5.35
C GLU A 310 -26.77 -16.80 5.75
N GLY A 311 -26.58 -17.53 6.83
CA GLY A 311 -25.27 -18.00 7.32
C GLY A 311 -24.40 -16.95 7.98
N VAL A 312 -24.79 -15.67 7.98
CA VAL A 312 -24.02 -14.61 8.64
C VAL A 312 -24.31 -14.61 10.15
N PRO A 313 -23.30 -14.74 11.01
CA PRO A 313 -23.49 -14.74 12.45
C PRO A 313 -23.95 -13.35 12.96
N VAL A 314 -24.82 -13.35 14.00
CA VAL A 314 -25.32 -12.13 14.63
C VAL A 314 -24.89 -12.12 16.10
N ASN A 315 -23.91 -11.28 16.44
CA ASN A 315 -23.35 -11.18 17.79
C ASN A 315 -23.59 -9.77 18.35
N GLU A 316 -24.81 -9.48 18.77
CA GLU A 316 -25.20 -8.21 19.36
C GLU A 316 -25.08 -8.21 20.88
N HIS A 317 -24.63 -7.09 21.45
CA HIS A 317 -24.43 -6.90 22.87
C HIS A 317 -24.96 -5.55 23.32
N TRP A 318 -26.03 -5.55 24.12
CA TRP A 318 -26.69 -4.36 24.62
C TRP A 318 -26.38 -4.12 26.10
N TYR A 319 -26.19 -2.87 26.46
CA TYR A 319 -25.95 -2.42 27.82
C TYR A 319 -26.94 -1.33 28.20
N GLU A 320 -27.51 -1.41 29.41
CA GLU A 320 -28.27 -0.28 30.01
C GLU A 320 -27.29 0.83 30.37
N ALA A 321 -26.94 1.64 29.38
CA ALA A 321 -25.92 2.69 29.44
C ALA A 321 -26.10 3.67 28.28
N GLY A 322 -25.50 4.86 28.43
CA GLY A 322 -25.33 5.81 27.33
C GLY A 322 -24.15 5.44 26.44
N HIS A 323 -23.42 6.44 25.99
CA HIS A 323 -22.29 6.27 25.02
C HIS A 323 -21.07 5.56 25.61
N ASP A 324 -20.81 5.71 26.93
CA ASP A 324 -19.63 5.13 27.59
C ASP A 324 -19.86 3.67 27.98
N ILE A 325 -19.59 2.77 27.06
CA ILE A 325 -19.65 1.31 27.28
C ILE A 325 -18.28 0.65 27.34
N LEU A 326 -17.18 1.36 27.03
CA LEU A 326 -15.86 0.80 26.86
C LEU A 326 -15.41 0.03 28.10
N TYR A 327 -15.55 0.64 29.31
CA TYR A 327 -15.17 -0.01 30.56
C TYR A 327 -16.03 -1.24 30.90
N ARG A 328 -17.27 -1.29 30.43
CA ARG A 328 -18.15 -2.46 30.59
C ARG A 328 -17.69 -3.62 29.72
N VAL A 329 -17.26 -3.33 28.47
CA VAL A 329 -16.76 -4.32 27.50
C VAL A 329 -15.39 -4.82 27.90
N HIS A 330 -14.46 -3.92 28.23
CA HIS A 330 -13.05 -4.24 28.56
C HIS A 330 -12.82 -4.57 30.04
N ARG A 331 -13.82 -4.50 30.89
CA ARG A 331 -13.70 -4.62 32.34
C ARG A 331 -12.79 -5.78 32.77
N HIS A 332 -11.74 -5.45 33.54
CA HIS A 332 -10.74 -6.39 34.05
C HIS A 332 -10.04 -7.24 32.95
N GLY A 333 -9.90 -6.72 31.73
CA GLY A 333 -9.24 -7.42 30.63
C GLY A 333 -10.02 -8.66 30.12
N ARG A 334 -11.28 -8.83 30.52
CA ARG A 334 -12.09 -10.01 30.16
C ARG A 334 -12.27 -10.19 28.65
N ILE A 335 -12.15 -9.10 27.89
CA ILE A 335 -12.26 -9.14 26.44
C ILE A 335 -11.20 -10.07 25.84
N TYR A 336 -9.96 -10.00 26.32
CA TYR A 336 -8.86 -10.83 25.84
C TYR A 336 -9.08 -12.33 26.10
N GLY A 337 -9.68 -12.68 27.24
CA GLY A 337 -10.06 -14.07 27.53
C GLY A 337 -11.16 -14.60 26.61
N ARG A 338 -12.17 -13.76 26.29
CA ARG A 338 -13.25 -14.13 25.35
C ARG A 338 -12.73 -14.36 23.93
N LEU A 339 -11.67 -13.66 23.55
CA LEU A 339 -11.05 -13.74 22.23
C LEU A 339 -9.97 -14.82 22.13
N ALA A 340 -9.63 -15.48 23.24
CA ALA A 340 -8.49 -16.40 23.29
C ALA A 340 -8.60 -17.55 22.26
N GLU A 341 -9.81 -17.99 21.97
CA GLU A 341 -10.08 -19.09 21.04
C GLU A 341 -10.45 -18.61 19.62
N THR A 342 -10.70 -17.29 19.43
CA THR A 342 -11.12 -16.76 18.13
C THR A 342 -9.99 -16.87 17.11
N ARG A 343 -10.26 -17.56 16.02
CA ARG A 343 -9.30 -17.80 14.95
C ARG A 343 -9.98 -17.71 13.60
N ARG A 344 -9.38 -16.99 12.69
CA ARG A 344 -9.83 -16.87 11.29
C ARG A 344 -9.66 -18.23 10.60
N ASP A 345 -10.68 -18.65 9.85
CA ASP A 345 -10.50 -19.71 8.85
C ASP A 345 -9.78 -19.13 7.62
N PRO A 346 -8.57 -19.56 7.30
CA PRO A 346 -7.86 -19.04 6.11
C PRO A 346 -8.46 -19.57 4.79
N ARG A 347 -9.23 -20.68 4.82
CA ARG A 347 -9.72 -21.39 3.63
C ARG A 347 -11.21 -21.69 3.69
N PRO A 348 -12.09 -20.68 3.88
CA PRO A 348 -13.51 -20.91 3.98
C PRO A 348 -14.10 -21.45 2.68
N ARG A 349 -15.12 -22.30 2.80
CA ARG A 349 -15.79 -22.91 1.64
C ARG A 349 -16.70 -21.93 0.90
N GLU A 350 -17.32 -21.02 1.60
CA GLU A 350 -18.12 -19.95 1.01
C GLU A 350 -17.47 -18.59 1.26
N VAL A 351 -17.35 -17.78 0.20
CA VAL A 351 -16.85 -16.43 0.28
C VAL A 351 -17.85 -15.49 -0.38
N ARG A 352 -18.17 -14.39 0.31
CA ARG A 352 -18.98 -13.30 -0.24
C ARG A 352 -18.14 -12.04 -0.30
N VAL A 353 -18.19 -11.34 -1.43
CA VAL A 353 -17.50 -10.06 -1.64
C VAL A 353 -18.51 -9.01 -2.04
N VAL A 354 -18.65 -7.96 -1.25
CA VAL A 354 -19.39 -6.75 -1.62
C VAL A 354 -18.42 -5.59 -1.59
N THR A 355 -18.25 -4.90 -2.71
CA THR A 355 -17.31 -3.79 -2.84
C THR A 355 -17.79 -2.72 -3.81
N GLY A 356 -17.45 -1.47 -3.57
CA GLY A 356 -17.68 -0.33 -4.46
C GLY A 356 -16.40 0.29 -5.00
N ASP A 357 -15.23 -0.28 -4.64
CA ASP A 357 -13.91 0.20 -5.07
C ASP A 357 -12.86 -0.94 -5.08
N TYR A 358 -11.66 -0.63 -5.56
CA TYR A 358 -10.58 -1.62 -5.62
C TYR A 358 -9.64 -1.60 -4.40
N ARG A 359 -9.85 -0.71 -3.41
CA ARG A 359 -9.10 -0.70 -2.16
C ARG A 359 -9.51 -1.84 -1.24
N ALA A 360 -10.80 -2.21 -1.29
CA ALA A 360 -11.40 -3.27 -0.50
C ALA A 360 -12.12 -4.30 -1.38
N ASN A 361 -11.46 -4.79 -2.41
CA ASN A 361 -12.02 -5.64 -3.45
C ASN A 361 -11.80 -7.14 -3.24
N ARG A 362 -11.31 -7.54 -2.06
CA ARG A 362 -10.98 -8.94 -1.72
C ARG A 362 -11.65 -9.37 -0.43
N GLN A 363 -12.19 -10.59 -0.45
CA GLN A 363 -12.47 -11.37 0.77
C GLN A 363 -11.88 -12.78 0.58
N HIS A 364 -11.06 -13.22 1.52
CA HIS A 364 -10.35 -14.50 1.47
C HIS A 364 -9.68 -14.76 0.10
N TRP A 365 -10.08 -15.80 -0.60
CA TRP A 365 -9.53 -16.24 -1.87
C TRP A 365 -10.25 -15.64 -3.10
N VAL A 366 -11.24 -14.75 -2.92
CA VAL A 366 -11.97 -14.09 -4.02
C VAL A 366 -11.63 -12.62 -4.10
N ARG A 367 -11.28 -12.13 -5.28
CA ARG A 367 -10.99 -10.73 -5.58
C ARG A 367 -11.78 -10.25 -6.79
N VAL A 368 -12.50 -9.14 -6.67
CA VAL A 368 -13.11 -8.43 -7.81
C VAL A 368 -12.04 -7.56 -8.45
N THR A 369 -11.63 -7.88 -9.68
CA THR A 369 -10.59 -7.13 -10.40
C THR A 369 -11.15 -6.10 -11.35
N ARG A 370 -12.43 -6.25 -11.79
CA ARG A 370 -13.16 -5.25 -12.57
C ARG A 370 -14.62 -5.14 -12.13
N ILE A 371 -15.04 -3.90 -11.82
CA ILE A 371 -16.42 -3.49 -11.57
C ILE A 371 -17.01 -3.02 -12.90
N ALA A 372 -18.26 -3.37 -13.18
CA ALA A 372 -18.92 -3.02 -14.44
C ALA A 372 -19.33 -1.55 -14.49
N GLU A 373 -20.03 -1.09 -13.45
CA GLU A 373 -20.63 0.26 -13.38
C GLU A 373 -20.32 0.92 -12.04
N PHE A 374 -19.84 2.17 -12.09
CA PHE A 374 -19.62 3.02 -10.91
C PHE A 374 -20.74 4.03 -10.79
N PRO A 375 -21.18 4.35 -9.55
CA PRO A 375 -20.69 3.91 -8.23
C PRO A 375 -21.40 2.68 -7.64
N ARG A 376 -22.06 1.87 -8.46
CA ARG A 376 -22.81 0.69 -8.02
C ARG A 376 -21.91 -0.34 -7.36
N LEU A 377 -22.36 -0.95 -6.24
CA LEU A 377 -21.60 -2.02 -5.57
C LEU A 377 -21.55 -3.28 -6.45
N ALA A 378 -20.38 -3.90 -6.50
CA ALA A 378 -20.23 -5.25 -7.04
C ALA A 378 -20.46 -6.28 -5.94
N ARG A 379 -21.10 -7.41 -6.28
CA ARG A 379 -21.35 -8.54 -5.39
C ARG A 379 -20.87 -9.82 -6.04
N VAL A 380 -20.22 -10.66 -5.25
CA VAL A 380 -19.77 -11.99 -5.66
C VAL A 380 -20.05 -12.97 -4.53
N ARG A 381 -20.65 -14.10 -4.86
CA ARG A 381 -20.75 -15.26 -3.97
C ARG A 381 -20.04 -16.41 -4.62
N ALA A 382 -19.04 -16.97 -3.95
CA ALA A 382 -18.28 -18.12 -4.40
C ALA A 382 -18.41 -19.26 -3.39
N LEU A 383 -18.85 -20.41 -3.85
CA LEU A 383 -19.12 -21.59 -3.01
C LEU A 383 -18.42 -22.83 -3.57
N VAL A 384 -17.53 -23.39 -2.77
CA VAL A 384 -16.96 -24.72 -3.00
C VAL A 384 -17.91 -25.78 -2.45
N ASN A 385 -18.29 -26.75 -3.27
CA ASN A 385 -19.17 -27.84 -2.85
C ASN A 385 -18.55 -28.72 -1.76
N GLU A 386 -19.32 -29.67 -1.21
CA GLU A 386 -18.82 -30.56 -0.12
C GLU A 386 -17.69 -31.46 -0.59
N GLY A 387 -17.69 -31.85 -1.84
CA GLY A 387 -16.66 -32.66 -2.46
C GLY A 387 -15.33 -31.93 -2.64
N GLY A 388 -15.34 -30.62 -2.72
CA GLY A 388 -14.17 -29.80 -3.04
C GLY A 388 -13.80 -29.83 -4.53
N ASP A 389 -14.59 -30.47 -5.37
CA ASP A 389 -14.39 -30.66 -6.80
C ASP A 389 -15.26 -29.73 -7.68
N GLY A 390 -16.14 -28.96 -7.05
CA GLY A 390 -17.00 -27.97 -7.72
C GLY A 390 -16.89 -26.60 -7.06
N LEU A 391 -16.66 -25.56 -7.85
CA LEU A 391 -16.69 -24.16 -7.46
C LEU A 391 -17.75 -23.43 -8.28
N ALA A 392 -18.79 -22.96 -7.62
CA ALA A 392 -19.84 -22.14 -8.21
C ALA A 392 -19.71 -20.69 -7.78
N ILE A 393 -19.70 -19.75 -8.73
CA ILE A 393 -19.61 -18.32 -8.51
C ILE A 393 -20.81 -17.63 -9.13
N THR A 394 -21.45 -16.75 -8.36
CA THR A 394 -22.50 -15.85 -8.88
C THR A 394 -22.08 -14.41 -8.70
N THR A 395 -22.41 -13.54 -9.64
CA THR A 395 -21.95 -12.16 -9.68
C THR A 395 -23.06 -11.17 -9.96
N GLU A 396 -22.91 -9.98 -9.39
CA GLU A 396 -23.65 -8.78 -9.74
C GLU A 396 -22.68 -7.62 -9.89
N ASN A 397 -22.76 -6.87 -11.00
CA ASN A 397 -21.90 -5.70 -11.28
C ASN A 397 -20.39 -6.00 -11.27
N ALA A 398 -19.98 -7.24 -11.54
CA ALA A 398 -18.57 -7.63 -11.70
C ALA A 398 -18.32 -8.02 -13.18
N ARG A 399 -17.13 -7.68 -13.70
CA ARG A 399 -16.67 -8.04 -15.05
C ARG A 399 -15.44 -8.92 -15.07
N ALA A 400 -14.63 -8.89 -14.01
CA ALA A 400 -13.50 -9.80 -13.88
C ALA A 400 -13.21 -10.11 -12.41
N LEU A 401 -12.78 -11.33 -12.19
CA LEU A 401 -12.42 -11.85 -10.87
C LEU A 401 -11.03 -12.49 -10.93
N ALA A 402 -10.40 -12.56 -9.77
CA ALA A 402 -9.21 -13.37 -9.54
C ALA A 402 -9.44 -14.25 -8.31
N LEU A 403 -9.11 -15.52 -8.42
CA LEU A 403 -9.19 -16.51 -7.35
C LEU A 403 -7.78 -16.86 -6.89
N GLU A 404 -7.48 -16.70 -5.60
CA GLU A 404 -6.23 -17.15 -4.98
C GLU A 404 -6.36 -18.65 -4.69
N VAL A 405 -5.96 -19.48 -5.65
CA VAL A 405 -6.23 -20.93 -5.68
C VAL A 405 -5.70 -21.70 -4.46
N PRO A 406 -4.49 -21.44 -3.94
CA PRO A 406 -3.97 -22.10 -2.74
C PRO A 406 -4.79 -21.85 -1.46
N ASP A 407 -5.47 -20.69 -1.42
CA ASP A 407 -6.30 -20.30 -0.28
C ASP A 407 -7.74 -20.88 -0.40
N ALA A 408 -8.13 -21.41 -1.57
CA ALA A 408 -9.41 -22.06 -1.77
C ALA A 408 -9.36 -23.54 -1.36
N PRO A 409 -10.43 -24.10 -0.71
CA PRO A 409 -10.44 -25.49 -0.26
C PRO A 409 -10.80 -26.47 -1.40
N LEU A 410 -10.05 -26.42 -2.52
CA LEU A 410 -10.25 -27.23 -3.71
C LEU A 410 -9.51 -28.56 -3.63
N ARG A 411 -10.03 -29.60 -4.30
CA ARG A 411 -9.37 -30.89 -4.49
C ARG A 411 -8.47 -30.93 -5.72
N GLU A 412 -7.89 -32.09 -6.02
CA GLU A 412 -6.96 -32.28 -7.14
C GLU A 412 -7.56 -31.94 -8.50
N THR A 413 -8.86 -32.13 -8.66
CA THR A 413 -9.62 -31.74 -9.85
C THR A 413 -10.79 -30.87 -9.46
N VAL A 414 -11.11 -29.87 -10.29
CA VAL A 414 -12.19 -28.94 -10.01
C VAL A 414 -12.92 -28.54 -11.30
N ARG A 415 -14.23 -28.35 -11.17
CA ARG A 415 -15.05 -27.67 -12.16
C ARG A 415 -15.45 -26.30 -11.62
N VAL A 416 -15.08 -25.25 -12.34
CA VAL A 416 -15.39 -23.85 -11.97
C VAL A 416 -16.46 -23.30 -12.89
N THR A 417 -17.54 -22.80 -12.29
CA THR A 417 -18.63 -22.12 -13.01
C THR A 417 -18.79 -20.70 -12.52
N VAL A 418 -19.08 -19.76 -13.43
CA VAL A 418 -19.41 -18.36 -13.10
C VAL A 418 -20.70 -17.97 -13.80
N ASP A 419 -21.73 -17.57 -13.06
CA ASP A 419 -23.08 -17.26 -13.52
C ASP A 419 -23.68 -18.36 -14.44
N GLY A 420 -23.29 -19.63 -14.21
CA GLY A 420 -23.70 -20.80 -14.98
C GLY A 420 -22.73 -21.19 -16.11
N ASP A 421 -21.84 -20.31 -16.54
CA ASP A 421 -20.85 -20.64 -17.57
C ASP A 421 -19.71 -21.48 -16.97
N VAL A 422 -19.33 -22.59 -17.62
CA VAL A 422 -18.19 -23.40 -17.25
C VAL A 422 -16.93 -22.71 -17.77
N VAL A 423 -16.14 -22.13 -16.86
CA VAL A 423 -14.91 -21.40 -17.20
C VAL A 423 -13.66 -22.26 -17.10
N TYR A 424 -13.74 -23.38 -16.37
CA TYR A 424 -12.66 -24.35 -16.25
C TYR A 424 -13.18 -25.71 -15.77
N GLU A 425 -12.57 -26.79 -16.27
CA GLU A 425 -12.74 -28.15 -15.77
C GLU A 425 -11.42 -28.93 -15.97
N GLY A 426 -10.84 -29.42 -14.90
CA GLY A 426 -9.57 -30.13 -14.93
C GLY A 426 -8.79 -30.11 -13.61
N PRO A 427 -7.49 -30.45 -13.68
CA PRO A 427 -6.64 -30.49 -12.49
C PRO A 427 -6.49 -29.10 -11.84
N THR A 428 -6.71 -29.00 -10.54
CA THR A 428 -6.60 -27.73 -9.78
C THR A 428 -5.20 -27.12 -9.88
N ALA A 429 -4.17 -27.96 -9.96
CA ALA A 429 -2.79 -27.48 -10.16
C ALA A 429 -2.59 -26.69 -11.46
N ALA A 430 -3.42 -26.95 -12.48
CA ALA A 430 -3.36 -26.22 -13.74
C ALA A 430 -3.96 -24.81 -13.67
N LEU A 431 -4.72 -24.47 -12.62
CA LEU A 431 -5.20 -23.10 -12.36
C LEU A 431 -4.07 -22.15 -11.94
N GLY A 432 -2.92 -22.70 -11.52
CA GLY A 432 -1.80 -21.92 -10.99
C GLY A 432 -2.11 -21.32 -9.62
N HIS A 433 -1.35 -20.31 -9.27
CA HIS A 433 -1.51 -19.64 -7.99
C HIS A 433 -2.72 -18.70 -7.94
N ARG A 434 -2.96 -18.00 -9.06
CA ARG A 434 -4.08 -17.08 -9.21
C ARG A 434 -4.79 -17.34 -10.54
N PHE A 435 -6.06 -17.73 -10.45
CA PHE A 435 -6.90 -17.97 -11.60
C PHE A 435 -7.76 -16.75 -11.92
N HIS A 436 -7.70 -16.26 -13.15
CA HIS A 436 -8.44 -15.11 -13.61
C HIS A 436 -9.62 -15.53 -14.49
N VAL A 437 -10.75 -14.88 -14.28
CA VAL A 437 -11.94 -15.04 -15.11
C VAL A 437 -12.48 -13.67 -15.52
N VAL A 438 -13.00 -13.57 -16.73
CA VAL A 438 -13.46 -12.33 -17.34
C VAL A 438 -14.79 -12.52 -18.04
N LYS A 439 -15.68 -11.56 -17.95
CA LYS A 439 -16.96 -11.52 -18.67
C LYS A 439 -16.74 -10.91 -20.05
N ARG A 440 -16.92 -11.73 -21.09
CA ARG A 440 -16.90 -11.35 -22.51
C ARG A 440 -18.35 -11.20 -23.01
N ASP A 441 -18.54 -10.82 -24.26
CA ASP A 441 -19.88 -10.76 -24.87
C ASP A 441 -20.52 -12.15 -24.97
N SER A 442 -19.69 -13.20 -25.11
CA SER A 442 -20.13 -14.60 -25.17
C SER A 442 -20.36 -15.26 -23.80
N GLY A 443 -20.23 -14.54 -22.70
CA GLY A 443 -20.31 -15.07 -21.35
C GLY A 443 -18.97 -15.03 -20.60
N TRP A 444 -18.87 -15.74 -19.47
CA TRP A 444 -17.65 -15.81 -18.67
C TRP A 444 -16.64 -16.79 -19.26
N ALA A 445 -15.36 -16.42 -19.22
CA ALA A 445 -14.26 -17.25 -19.69
C ALA A 445 -13.02 -17.07 -18.80
N ALA A 446 -12.14 -18.09 -18.80
CA ALA A 446 -10.81 -17.96 -18.21
C ALA A 446 -9.99 -16.90 -18.97
N GLY A 447 -9.20 -16.11 -18.22
CA GLY A 447 -8.31 -15.11 -18.78
C GLY A 447 -8.44 -13.72 -18.17
N PHE A 448 -7.73 -12.78 -18.76
CA PHE A 448 -7.68 -11.38 -18.36
C PHE A 448 -8.63 -10.53 -19.21
N PRO A 449 -9.14 -9.41 -18.67
CA PRO A 449 -9.86 -8.44 -19.49
C PRO A 449 -8.90 -7.79 -20.50
N GLU A 450 -9.32 -7.75 -21.75
CA GLU A 450 -8.71 -6.90 -22.77
C GLU A 450 -9.32 -5.51 -22.62
N GLU A 451 -8.51 -4.52 -22.29
CA GLU A 451 -9.01 -3.18 -21.95
C GLU A 451 -8.08 -2.09 -22.52
N PRO A 452 -8.62 -0.95 -22.91
CA PRO A 452 -7.82 0.18 -23.34
C PRO A 452 -6.94 0.68 -22.19
N ALA A 453 -5.91 1.45 -22.50
CA ALA A 453 -4.97 1.99 -21.53
C ALA A 453 -5.68 2.85 -20.45
N ARG A 454 -6.77 3.52 -20.84
CA ARG A 454 -7.57 4.37 -19.95
C ARG A 454 -8.80 3.62 -19.45
N VAL A 455 -8.65 2.96 -18.31
CA VAL A 455 -9.74 2.22 -17.66
C VAL A 455 -9.62 2.38 -16.13
N LYS A 456 -10.77 2.40 -15.43
CA LYS A 456 -10.79 2.34 -13.97
C LYS A 456 -10.27 0.99 -13.48
N ARG A 457 -9.21 1.02 -12.69
CA ARG A 457 -8.45 -0.15 -12.22
C ARG A 457 -7.94 0.05 -10.80
N PRO A 458 -7.42 -0.99 -10.13
CA PRO A 458 -6.82 -0.83 -8.81
C PRO A 458 -5.80 0.32 -8.78
N GLY A 459 -5.99 1.26 -7.85
CA GLY A 459 -5.18 2.47 -7.71
C GLY A 459 -5.61 3.66 -8.59
N LEU A 460 -6.52 3.45 -9.55
CA LEU A 460 -7.06 4.48 -10.46
C LEU A 460 -8.53 4.21 -10.75
N SER A 461 -9.40 4.29 -9.74
CA SER A 461 -10.85 4.03 -9.89
C SER A 461 -11.75 5.22 -9.55
N GLY A 462 -11.18 6.29 -9.01
CA GLY A 462 -11.99 7.33 -8.36
C GLY A 462 -12.65 6.82 -7.07
N PRO A 463 -13.40 7.67 -6.41
CA PRO A 463 -13.60 9.09 -6.68
C PRO A 463 -12.40 9.97 -6.25
N ILE A 464 -12.64 11.28 -6.12
CA ILE A 464 -11.59 12.23 -5.68
C ILE A 464 -10.84 11.73 -4.44
N THR A 465 -11.53 11.12 -3.48
CA THR A 465 -10.94 10.62 -2.23
C THR A 465 -9.99 9.43 -2.41
N ASP A 466 -10.06 8.70 -3.51
CA ASP A 466 -9.14 7.57 -3.77
C ASP A 466 -7.67 8.01 -3.92
N ALA A 467 -7.42 9.23 -4.37
CA ALA A 467 -6.07 9.77 -4.47
C ALA A 467 -5.38 9.95 -3.11
N TYR A 468 -6.16 10.14 -2.03
CA TYR A 468 -5.61 10.36 -0.67
C TYR A 468 -5.19 9.08 0.06
N TYR A 469 -5.19 7.94 -0.62
CA TYR A 469 -4.50 6.72 -0.15
C TYR A 469 -3.01 6.69 -0.52
N GLY A 470 -2.50 7.69 -1.25
CA GLY A 470 -1.12 7.78 -1.69
C GLY A 470 -0.50 9.16 -1.50
N ARG A 471 0.77 9.31 -1.89
CA ARG A 471 1.46 10.60 -1.90
C ARG A 471 0.74 11.55 -2.83
N THR A 472 0.52 12.78 -2.36
CA THR A 472 -0.14 13.85 -3.11
C THR A 472 0.70 15.11 -3.04
N ILE A 473 0.87 15.82 -4.17
CA ILE A 473 1.57 17.10 -4.29
C ILE A 473 0.56 18.14 -4.72
N HIS A 474 0.51 19.26 -4.01
CA HIS A 474 -0.37 20.40 -4.31
C HIS A 474 0.39 21.43 -5.13
N VAL A 475 -0.16 21.82 -6.29
CA VAL A 475 0.53 22.61 -7.31
C VAL A 475 -0.26 23.87 -7.61
N TYR A 476 0.23 25.02 -7.17
CA TYR A 476 -0.42 26.29 -7.46
C TYR A 476 0.09 26.93 -8.74
N GLY A 477 -0.81 27.62 -9.45
CA GLY A 477 -0.48 28.35 -10.69
C GLY A 477 0.28 29.65 -10.41
N THR A 478 1.23 29.99 -11.28
CA THR A 478 2.08 31.19 -11.16
C THR A 478 1.99 32.12 -12.37
N GLN A 479 1.21 31.77 -13.40
CA GLN A 479 1.21 32.51 -14.67
C GLN A 479 0.43 33.83 -14.63
N LYS A 480 -0.43 34.04 -13.62
CA LYS A 480 -1.18 35.28 -13.36
C LYS A 480 -0.74 35.86 -12.01
N PRO A 481 0.04 36.98 -11.98
CA PRO A 481 0.53 37.56 -10.74
C PRO A 481 -0.60 37.98 -9.77
N GLU A 482 -1.73 38.42 -10.29
CA GLU A 482 -2.91 38.81 -9.52
C GLU A 482 -3.58 37.69 -8.76
N ASP A 483 -3.44 36.42 -9.20
CA ASP A 483 -4.02 35.25 -8.61
C ASP A 483 -3.03 34.49 -7.69
N LEU A 484 -1.74 34.82 -7.74
CA LEU A 484 -0.64 34.03 -7.16
C LEU A 484 -0.81 33.74 -5.66
N ASP A 485 -1.07 34.78 -4.87
CA ASP A 485 -1.16 34.63 -3.41
C ASP A 485 -2.41 33.80 -3.01
N ASP A 486 -3.55 34.06 -3.65
CA ASP A 486 -4.79 33.33 -3.40
C ASP A 486 -4.67 31.84 -3.80
N LEU A 487 -4.00 31.55 -4.93
CA LEU A 487 -3.78 30.15 -5.39
C LEU A 487 -2.78 29.41 -4.52
N ARG A 488 -1.71 30.07 -4.07
CA ARG A 488 -0.77 29.49 -3.10
C ARG A 488 -1.45 29.19 -1.78
N ASP A 489 -2.20 30.14 -1.24
CA ASP A 489 -2.99 29.97 -0.03
C ASP A 489 -4.00 28.81 -0.15
N ALA A 490 -4.65 28.68 -1.32
CA ALA A 490 -5.57 27.58 -1.59
C ALA A 490 -4.84 26.22 -1.58
N ALA A 491 -3.67 26.13 -2.20
CA ALA A 491 -2.86 24.91 -2.22
C ALA A 491 -2.35 24.55 -0.83
N GLU A 492 -1.82 25.50 -0.06
CA GLU A 492 -1.35 25.27 1.30
C GLU A 492 -2.46 24.82 2.26
N ARG A 493 -3.66 25.39 2.13
CA ARG A 493 -4.82 24.97 2.93
C ARG A 493 -5.30 23.58 2.53
N GLY A 494 -5.31 23.29 1.22
CA GLY A 494 -5.63 21.96 0.72
C GLY A 494 -4.67 20.89 1.23
N ALA A 495 -3.37 21.21 1.26
CA ALA A 495 -2.33 20.30 1.73
C ALA A 495 -2.38 20.00 3.24
N ARG A 496 -3.03 20.86 4.03
CA ARG A 496 -3.14 20.71 5.50
C ARG A 496 -4.50 20.26 5.98
N GLY A 497 -5.54 20.42 5.21
CA GLY A 497 -6.88 20.40 5.73
C GLY A 497 -7.96 19.66 4.94
N TRP A 498 -7.64 19.04 3.82
CA TRP A 498 -8.61 18.22 3.13
C TRP A 498 -8.13 16.76 3.02
N PRO A 499 -8.85 15.77 3.50
CA PRO A 499 -10.16 15.89 4.18
C PRO A 499 -10.05 16.59 5.54
N LEU A 500 -11.07 17.37 5.87
CA LEU A 500 -11.16 18.12 7.11
C LEU A 500 -11.03 17.17 8.32
N TRP A 501 -10.39 17.64 9.41
CA TRP A 501 -10.15 16.91 10.65
C TRP A 501 -8.94 15.95 10.66
N SER A 502 -8.12 15.92 9.60
CA SER A 502 -6.85 15.21 9.68
C SER A 502 -5.84 15.94 10.58
N TRP A 503 -5.10 15.16 11.38
CA TRP A 503 -3.95 15.61 12.14
C TRP A 503 -2.71 14.92 11.56
N ASP A 504 -1.55 15.51 11.76
CA ASP A 504 -0.27 14.93 11.33
C ASP A 504 -0.20 14.67 9.82
N LEU A 505 -1.09 15.31 9.06
CA LEU A 505 -1.06 15.32 7.62
C LEU A 505 -0.28 16.55 7.15
N LYS A 506 0.82 16.31 6.48
CA LYS A 506 1.58 17.33 5.76
C LYS A 506 1.87 16.81 4.37
N GLN A 507 1.35 17.49 3.37
CA GLN A 507 1.59 17.20 1.97
C GLN A 507 2.46 18.29 1.35
N GLU A 508 3.13 17.96 0.26
CA GLU A 508 4.05 18.86 -0.42
C GLU A 508 3.27 19.91 -1.22
N VAL A 509 3.76 21.16 -1.21
CA VAL A 509 3.20 22.26 -1.99
C VAL A 509 4.32 22.86 -2.83
N VAL A 510 4.09 22.99 -4.15
CA VAL A 510 5.06 23.53 -5.11
C VAL A 510 4.40 24.47 -6.10
N ALA A 511 5.18 25.33 -6.71
CA ALA A 511 4.73 26.10 -7.87
C ALA A 511 4.59 25.20 -9.11
N ASP A 512 3.75 25.60 -10.06
CA ASP A 512 3.57 24.88 -11.34
C ASP A 512 4.87 24.80 -12.16
N THR A 513 5.78 25.75 -11.98
CA THR A 513 7.10 25.79 -12.60
C THR A 513 8.14 24.88 -11.92
N GLU A 514 7.87 24.42 -10.71
CA GLU A 514 8.75 23.53 -9.92
C GLU A 514 8.36 22.05 -10.06
N LEU A 515 7.16 21.76 -10.57
CA LEU A 515 6.67 20.40 -10.73
C LEU A 515 7.43 19.66 -11.84
N THR A 516 8.19 18.65 -11.48
CA THR A 516 8.94 17.83 -12.43
C THR A 516 8.16 16.58 -12.86
N GLU A 517 8.53 15.99 -13.99
CA GLU A 517 7.97 14.69 -14.42
C GLU A 517 8.28 13.57 -13.45
N ALA A 518 9.42 13.60 -12.76
CA ALA A 518 9.76 12.62 -11.73
C ALA A 518 8.76 12.69 -10.55
N MET A 519 8.43 13.90 -10.10
CA MET A 519 7.43 14.12 -9.05
C MET A 519 6.05 13.59 -9.48
N MET A 520 5.63 13.86 -10.73
CA MET A 520 4.36 13.35 -11.26
C MET A 520 4.30 11.82 -11.36
N ARG A 521 5.43 11.15 -11.63
CA ARG A 521 5.48 9.69 -11.64
C ARG A 521 5.41 9.07 -10.24
N GLU A 522 5.84 9.79 -9.24
CA GLU A 522 5.88 9.29 -7.85
C GLU A 522 4.63 9.62 -7.03
N ALA A 523 3.90 10.68 -7.38
CA ALA A 523 2.77 11.20 -6.60
C ALA A 523 1.55 11.52 -7.47
N HIS A 524 0.38 11.54 -6.85
CA HIS A 524 -0.79 12.20 -7.38
C HIS A 524 -0.59 13.71 -7.29
N VAL A 525 -1.17 14.48 -8.21
CA VAL A 525 -1.06 15.96 -8.18
C VAL A 525 -2.43 16.60 -8.03
N VAL A 526 -2.50 17.68 -7.24
CA VAL A 526 -3.69 18.54 -7.14
C VAL A 526 -3.32 19.89 -7.74
N LEU A 527 -3.93 20.26 -8.87
CA LEU A 527 -3.67 21.49 -9.59
C LEU A 527 -4.67 22.57 -9.16
N TYR A 528 -4.17 23.73 -8.75
CA TYR A 528 -4.94 24.89 -8.37
C TYR A 528 -4.79 25.97 -9.42
N GLY A 529 -5.89 26.39 -10.05
CA GLY A 529 -5.81 27.40 -11.12
C GLY A 529 -7.12 28.05 -11.53
N THR A 530 -6.98 29.22 -12.12
CA THR A 530 -7.99 29.92 -12.95
C THR A 530 -7.60 29.74 -14.40
N PRO A 531 -8.44 30.10 -15.39
CA PRO A 531 -8.03 30.07 -16.80
C PRO A 531 -6.69 30.81 -17.03
N GLY A 532 -5.73 30.12 -17.64
CA GLY A 532 -4.40 30.68 -17.96
C GLY A 532 -3.47 30.95 -16.77
N SER A 533 -3.79 30.53 -15.56
CA SER A 533 -2.95 30.81 -14.37
C SER A 533 -1.97 29.69 -14.02
N ASN A 534 -2.22 28.43 -14.46
CA ASN A 534 -1.41 27.27 -14.11
C ASN A 534 -0.86 26.59 -15.37
N ALA A 535 0.46 26.63 -15.55
CA ALA A 535 1.13 26.09 -16.73
C ALA A 535 0.93 24.59 -16.94
N VAL A 536 0.82 23.81 -15.86
CA VAL A 536 0.57 22.36 -15.96
C VAL A 536 -0.86 22.11 -16.41
N LEU A 537 -1.83 22.85 -15.88
CA LEU A 537 -3.23 22.74 -16.26
C LEU A 537 -3.44 23.13 -17.73
N GLU A 538 -2.77 24.18 -18.21
CA GLU A 538 -2.78 24.56 -19.62
C GLU A 538 -2.21 23.46 -20.53
N ARG A 539 -1.07 22.87 -20.13
CA ARG A 539 -0.42 21.79 -20.87
C ARG A 539 -1.31 20.55 -21.03
N ILE A 540 -2.11 20.19 -20.01
CA ILE A 540 -2.95 18.98 -20.05
C ILE A 540 -4.41 19.25 -20.37
N GLY A 541 -4.84 20.52 -20.44
CA GLY A 541 -6.23 20.94 -20.55
C GLY A 541 -6.99 20.31 -21.72
N GLY A 542 -6.30 20.16 -22.88
CA GLY A 542 -6.89 19.51 -24.06
C GLY A 542 -7.20 18.02 -23.90
N ALA A 543 -6.56 17.34 -22.91
CA ALA A 543 -6.80 15.93 -22.62
C ALA A 543 -7.80 15.68 -21.46
N LEU A 544 -8.28 16.76 -20.83
CA LEU A 544 -9.19 16.69 -19.70
C LEU A 544 -10.66 16.75 -20.15
N PRO A 545 -11.57 15.98 -19.51
CA PRO A 545 -12.99 15.95 -19.90
C PRO A 545 -13.79 17.15 -19.41
N ILE A 546 -13.24 17.95 -18.50
CA ILE A 546 -13.89 19.12 -17.89
C ILE A 546 -12.94 20.30 -18.02
N ARG A 547 -13.45 21.45 -18.48
CA ARG A 547 -12.70 22.67 -18.70
C ARG A 547 -13.25 23.83 -17.89
N VAL A 548 -12.38 24.76 -17.51
CA VAL A 548 -12.76 26.05 -16.92
C VAL A 548 -12.42 27.15 -17.90
N GLU A 549 -13.42 27.96 -18.23
CA GLU A 549 -13.32 29.13 -19.09
C GLU A 549 -13.47 30.40 -18.24
N GLU A 550 -13.32 31.61 -18.87
CA GLU A 550 -13.34 32.87 -18.13
C GLU A 550 -14.66 33.12 -17.35
N ASP A 551 -15.78 32.61 -17.85
CA ASP A 551 -17.11 32.83 -17.27
C ASP A 551 -17.89 31.53 -16.94
N ALA A 552 -17.28 30.36 -17.12
CA ALA A 552 -17.99 29.09 -17.01
C ALA A 552 -17.08 27.90 -16.67
N VAL A 553 -17.70 26.87 -16.09
CA VAL A 553 -17.21 25.50 -16.06
C VAL A 553 -17.96 24.70 -17.12
N VAL A 554 -17.26 23.94 -17.95
CA VAL A 554 -17.82 23.14 -19.05
C VAL A 554 -17.62 21.67 -18.76
N VAL A 555 -18.73 20.94 -18.62
CA VAL A 555 -18.77 19.49 -18.38
C VAL A 555 -19.42 18.82 -19.59
N GLY A 556 -18.61 18.22 -20.44
CA GLY A 556 -19.12 17.74 -21.74
C GLY A 556 -19.66 18.86 -22.59
N GLU A 557 -20.99 18.82 -22.88
CA GLU A 557 -21.72 19.88 -23.59
C GLU A 557 -22.36 20.93 -22.65
N GLU A 558 -22.51 20.58 -21.35
CA GLU A 558 -23.12 21.47 -20.37
C GLU A 558 -22.17 22.60 -19.95
N ARG A 559 -22.70 23.82 -19.96
CA ARG A 559 -21.97 25.05 -19.62
C ARG A 559 -22.56 25.73 -18.40
N HIS A 560 -21.90 25.59 -17.26
CA HIS A 560 -22.29 26.22 -15.99
C HIS A 560 -21.70 27.62 -15.89
N ARG A 561 -22.50 28.66 -16.20
CA ARG A 561 -22.04 30.05 -16.19
C ARG A 561 -22.16 30.71 -14.82
N GLY A 562 -21.23 31.59 -14.50
CA GLY A 562 -21.24 32.38 -13.27
C GLY A 562 -19.87 32.98 -12.96
N ASN A 563 -19.86 34.02 -12.14
CA ASN A 563 -18.63 34.66 -11.66
C ASN A 563 -18.09 34.02 -10.37
N ASP A 564 -18.76 33.01 -9.85
CA ASP A 564 -18.38 32.30 -8.62
C ASP A 564 -18.47 30.77 -8.78
N VAL A 565 -18.43 30.27 -10.02
CA VAL A 565 -18.46 28.85 -10.33
C VAL A 565 -17.06 28.24 -10.37
N GLY A 566 -16.91 27.03 -9.77
CA GLY A 566 -15.67 26.27 -9.78
C GLY A 566 -15.95 24.78 -9.91
N VAL A 567 -14.89 24.01 -10.12
CA VAL A 567 -14.93 22.56 -10.26
C VAL A 567 -13.80 21.90 -9.48
N ARG A 568 -14.08 20.72 -8.95
CA ARG A 568 -13.07 19.78 -8.48
C ARG A 568 -13.35 18.41 -9.08
N PHE A 569 -12.36 17.80 -9.69
CA PHE A 569 -12.49 16.46 -10.26
C PHE A 569 -11.18 15.70 -10.23
N VAL A 570 -11.28 14.36 -10.28
CA VAL A 570 -10.13 13.44 -10.38
C VAL A 570 -10.11 12.80 -11.76
N TYR A 571 -8.91 12.64 -12.31
CA TYR A 571 -8.71 12.01 -13.62
C TYR A 571 -7.37 11.28 -13.66
N PRO A 572 -7.15 10.26 -14.52
CA PRO A 572 -5.81 9.76 -14.79
C PRO A 572 -4.94 10.89 -15.35
N ASN A 573 -3.77 11.10 -14.76
CA ASN A 573 -2.89 12.20 -15.18
C ASN A 573 -2.38 11.97 -16.61
N PRO A 574 -2.67 12.84 -17.57
CA PRO A 574 -2.19 12.68 -18.95
C PRO A 574 -0.66 12.59 -19.09
N LEU A 575 0.09 13.19 -18.15
CA LEU A 575 1.56 13.17 -18.12
C LEU A 575 2.14 12.01 -17.29
N ALA A 576 1.31 11.33 -16.49
CA ALA A 576 1.70 10.20 -15.67
C ALA A 576 0.50 9.23 -15.48
N PRO A 577 0.15 8.40 -16.49
CA PRO A 577 -1.11 7.65 -16.53
C PRO A 577 -1.34 6.66 -15.37
N GLU A 578 -0.30 6.36 -14.59
CA GLU A 578 -0.37 5.53 -13.38
C GLU A 578 -0.73 6.35 -12.12
N ARG A 579 -0.94 7.65 -12.27
CA ARG A 579 -1.24 8.58 -11.19
C ARG A 579 -2.50 9.38 -11.49
N TYR A 580 -3.07 9.93 -10.43
CA TYR A 580 -4.16 10.89 -10.58
C TYR A 580 -3.65 12.31 -10.79
N VAL A 581 -4.40 13.06 -11.56
CA VAL A 581 -4.52 14.50 -11.43
C VAL A 581 -5.86 14.84 -10.79
N ILE A 582 -5.85 15.65 -9.74
CA ILE A 582 -7.04 16.32 -9.21
C ILE A 582 -6.96 17.76 -9.69
N VAL A 583 -7.99 18.20 -10.38
CA VAL A 583 -8.11 19.60 -10.79
C VAL A 583 -9.06 20.31 -9.83
N GLN A 584 -8.58 21.33 -9.16
CA GLN A 584 -9.37 22.26 -8.37
C GLN A 584 -9.25 23.66 -9.01
N ALA A 585 -10.21 23.99 -9.85
CA ALA A 585 -10.16 25.19 -10.68
C ALA A 585 -11.46 25.97 -10.60
N GLY A 586 -11.42 27.24 -10.93
CA GLY A 586 -12.57 28.14 -10.91
C GLY A 586 -12.36 29.39 -11.73
N VAL A 587 -13.44 30.11 -11.99
CA VAL A 587 -13.43 31.36 -12.75
C VAL A 587 -12.65 32.48 -12.04
N THR A 588 -12.45 32.40 -10.73
CA THR A 588 -11.61 33.31 -9.93
C THR A 588 -10.82 32.53 -8.87
N ALA A 589 -9.70 33.07 -8.40
CA ALA A 589 -8.88 32.44 -7.38
C ALA A 589 -9.60 32.23 -6.04
N GLN A 590 -10.52 33.14 -5.66
CA GLN A 590 -11.36 32.99 -4.47
C GLN A 590 -12.32 31.79 -4.58
N VAL A 591 -12.77 31.48 -5.79
CA VAL A 591 -13.59 30.29 -6.05
C VAL A 591 -12.76 29.03 -5.92
N VAL A 592 -11.53 29.02 -6.41
CA VAL A 592 -10.59 27.90 -6.25
C VAL A 592 -10.39 27.55 -4.76
N GLU A 593 -10.19 28.55 -3.89
CA GLU A 593 -10.05 28.34 -2.44
C GLU A 593 -11.29 27.66 -1.82
N ARG A 594 -12.51 28.01 -2.29
CA ARG A 594 -13.75 27.40 -1.80
C ARG A 594 -13.79 25.89 -2.03
N GLY A 595 -13.12 25.36 -3.03
CA GLY A 595 -13.00 23.92 -3.27
C GLY A 595 -12.42 23.13 -2.08
N ASN A 596 -11.65 23.76 -1.21
CA ASN A 596 -11.16 23.16 0.04
C ASN A 596 -12.25 22.97 1.10
N ARG A 597 -13.46 23.43 0.88
CA ARG A 597 -14.61 23.34 1.79
C ARG A 597 -15.75 22.48 1.23
N LEU A 598 -15.50 21.75 0.16
CA LEU A 598 -16.43 20.80 -0.41
C LEU A 598 -16.77 19.69 0.59
N PRO A 599 -17.95 19.04 0.47
CA PRO A 599 -18.28 17.85 1.24
C PRO A 599 -17.21 16.76 1.14
N GLU A 600 -17.12 15.90 2.15
CA GLU A 600 -16.10 14.86 2.23
C GLU A 600 -16.39 13.68 1.29
N PHE A 601 -17.66 13.36 1.04
CA PHE A 601 -18.08 12.26 0.15
C PHE A 601 -18.49 12.81 -1.22
N VAL A 602 -17.49 13.21 -2.01
CA VAL A 602 -17.69 13.69 -3.36
C VAL A 602 -17.51 12.58 -4.39
N ALA A 603 -18.21 12.69 -5.52
CA ALA A 603 -18.05 11.81 -6.67
C ALA A 603 -16.70 12.01 -7.38
N ASP A 604 -16.56 11.52 -8.62
CA ASP A 604 -15.34 11.76 -9.42
C ASP A 604 -15.20 13.24 -9.77
N TRP A 605 -16.30 13.96 -9.91
CA TRP A 605 -16.32 15.39 -10.18
C TRP A 605 -17.48 16.11 -9.53
N ILE A 606 -17.30 17.38 -9.19
CA ILE A 606 -18.30 18.28 -8.61
C ILE A 606 -18.09 19.71 -9.11
N VAL A 607 -19.15 20.29 -9.68
CA VAL A 607 -19.25 21.72 -9.98
C VAL A 607 -19.92 22.41 -8.80
N TYR A 608 -19.34 23.48 -8.31
CA TYR A 608 -19.77 24.18 -7.10
C TYR A 608 -19.80 25.70 -7.27
N ASP A 609 -20.57 26.38 -6.44
CA ASP A 609 -20.65 27.82 -6.30
C ASP A 609 -20.72 28.25 -4.83
N GLY A 610 -20.92 29.52 -4.55
CA GLY A 610 -21.08 30.04 -3.21
C GLY A 610 -22.30 29.51 -2.44
N ARG A 611 -23.25 28.86 -3.11
CA ARG A 611 -24.41 28.19 -2.47
C ARG A 611 -24.05 26.78 -2.05
N THR A 612 -23.18 26.13 -2.78
CA THR A 612 -22.68 24.77 -2.45
C THR A 612 -21.86 24.79 -1.18
N VAL A 613 -20.97 25.77 -1.05
CA VAL A 613 -20.01 25.87 0.05
C VAL A 613 -20.36 27.04 0.96
N ARG A 614 -21.05 26.77 2.08
CA ARG A 614 -21.37 27.79 3.09
C ARG A 614 -20.64 27.48 4.41
N GLY A 615 -19.97 28.49 4.98
CA GLY A 615 -19.49 28.44 6.36
C GLY A 615 -18.10 29.04 6.57
N ARG A 616 -17.90 29.68 7.72
CA ARG A 616 -16.59 30.12 8.24
C ARG A 616 -15.90 28.94 8.94
N GLN A 617 -14.60 28.78 8.62
CA GLN A 617 -13.60 28.02 9.37
C GLN A 617 -14.04 26.63 9.92
N GLY A 618 -13.64 25.57 9.21
CA GLY A 618 -13.46 24.21 9.78
C GLY A 618 -14.73 23.43 10.13
N ARG A 619 -15.94 23.96 9.90
CA ARG A 619 -17.17 23.19 9.95
C ARG A 619 -17.85 23.21 8.59
N VAL A 620 -17.66 22.16 7.82
CA VAL A 620 -18.43 21.97 6.59
C VAL A 620 -19.90 21.78 6.95
N GLN A 621 -20.62 22.86 6.95
CA GLN A 621 -22.06 22.85 6.82
C GLN A 621 -22.39 23.14 5.34
N GLY A 622 -21.93 22.29 4.45
CA GLY A 622 -22.41 22.25 3.08
C GLY A 622 -23.88 21.83 3.06
N ARG A 623 -24.78 22.75 3.31
CA ARG A 623 -26.22 22.56 3.11
C ARG A 623 -26.64 22.93 1.69
N GLY A 624 -25.69 23.35 0.84
CA GLY A 624 -25.95 23.69 -0.55
C GLY A 624 -25.91 22.43 -1.44
N ARG A 625 -26.76 22.40 -2.45
CA ARG A 625 -26.66 21.44 -3.53
C ARG A 625 -25.43 21.80 -4.36
N ALA A 626 -24.68 20.80 -4.82
CA ALA A 626 -23.76 20.98 -5.93
C ALA A 626 -24.50 21.59 -7.13
N VAL A 627 -23.81 22.40 -7.91
CA VAL A 627 -24.35 22.89 -9.19
C VAL A 627 -24.57 21.68 -10.09
N ASP A 628 -23.52 20.83 -10.17
CA ASP A 628 -23.55 19.55 -10.86
C ASP A 628 -22.50 18.61 -10.25
N GLN A 629 -22.66 17.27 -10.42
CA GLN A 629 -21.72 16.28 -9.91
C GLN A 629 -22.01 14.90 -10.48
N GLY A 630 -20.96 14.07 -10.60
CA GLY A 630 -21.14 12.73 -11.11
C GLY A 630 -19.90 11.86 -11.08
N TRP A 631 -20.02 10.69 -11.66
CA TRP A 631 -18.95 9.73 -11.85
C TRP A 631 -18.67 9.57 -13.34
N PHE A 632 -17.39 9.42 -13.66
CA PHE A 632 -17.00 8.90 -14.97
C PHE A 632 -17.37 7.42 -15.07
N ASP A 633 -17.62 6.97 -16.29
CA ASP A 633 -17.77 5.55 -16.57
C ASP A 633 -16.46 4.79 -16.32
N ARG A 634 -16.48 3.47 -16.57
CA ARG A 634 -15.28 2.64 -16.40
C ARG A 634 -14.10 3.03 -17.29
N PHE A 635 -14.33 3.79 -18.35
CA PHE A 635 -13.33 4.29 -19.30
C PHE A 635 -12.97 5.76 -19.07
N TRP A 636 -13.34 6.33 -17.93
CA TRP A 636 -13.13 7.73 -17.58
C TRP A 636 -13.84 8.72 -18.51
N ARG A 637 -14.96 8.32 -19.12
CA ARG A 637 -15.80 9.22 -19.95
C ARG A 637 -16.95 9.80 -19.11
N LEU A 638 -17.38 10.99 -19.49
CA LEU A 638 -18.59 11.61 -18.92
C LEU A 638 -19.83 10.79 -19.30
N PRO A 639 -20.88 10.76 -18.45
CA PRO A 639 -22.13 10.13 -18.78
C PRO A 639 -22.71 10.68 -20.11
N GLY A 640 -23.17 9.79 -21.00
CA GLY A 640 -23.74 10.18 -22.29
C GLY A 640 -22.73 10.42 -23.43
N ALA A 641 -21.44 10.40 -23.17
CA ALA A 641 -20.44 10.43 -24.23
C ALA A 641 -20.47 9.11 -25.02
N GLU A 642 -20.80 9.18 -26.32
CA GLU A 642 -20.73 8.00 -27.20
C GLU A 642 -19.29 7.46 -27.24
N ALA A 643 -19.19 6.14 -27.48
CA ALA A 643 -17.90 5.52 -27.74
C ALA A 643 -17.33 6.06 -29.06
N ALA A 644 -16.58 7.17 -29.01
CA ALA A 644 -15.68 7.47 -30.10
C ALA A 644 -14.71 6.28 -30.20
N GLU A 645 -14.61 5.67 -31.37
CA GLU A 645 -13.63 4.63 -31.66
C GLU A 645 -12.26 5.19 -31.27
N ASP A 646 -11.62 4.54 -30.34
CA ASP A 646 -10.29 4.92 -29.84
C ASP A 646 -9.27 4.55 -30.94
N GLU A 647 -9.20 5.35 -32.00
CA GLU A 647 -8.06 5.33 -32.91
C GLU A 647 -6.86 5.82 -32.13
N GLY A 648 -5.89 4.92 -31.94
CA GLY A 648 -4.73 5.09 -31.11
C GLY A 648 -4.02 6.42 -31.28
N ALA A 649 -4.00 7.23 -30.25
CA ALA A 649 -3.09 8.34 -30.12
C ALA A 649 -1.70 7.78 -29.77
N GLY A 650 -0.94 7.43 -30.79
CA GLY A 650 0.52 7.35 -30.70
C GLY A 650 1.09 8.74 -30.41
N PRO A 651 2.29 8.84 -29.84
CA PRO A 651 2.90 10.11 -29.50
C PRO A 651 3.12 10.95 -30.77
N ASP A 652 2.61 12.17 -30.71
CA ASP A 652 2.76 13.21 -31.71
C ASP A 652 4.25 13.39 -32.12
N GLN A 653 4.61 12.99 -33.32
CA GLN A 653 5.87 13.36 -33.94
C GLN A 653 5.62 14.64 -34.72
N GLY A 654 6.25 15.70 -34.27
CA GLY A 654 6.24 17.00 -34.87
C GLY A 654 6.47 16.98 -36.39
N GLN A 655 5.70 17.82 -37.08
CA GLN A 655 5.75 18.07 -38.51
C GLN A 655 7.17 18.27 -39.01
N ALA A 656 7.61 17.46 -39.94
CA ALA A 656 8.62 17.76 -40.94
C ALA A 656 8.04 17.53 -42.33
N ALA A 657 8.22 18.48 -43.18
CA ALA A 657 7.58 18.64 -44.46
C ALA A 657 7.85 17.53 -45.49
N SER A 658 6.86 17.36 -46.31
CA SER A 658 6.75 16.57 -47.52
C SER A 658 7.97 16.49 -48.43
N ALA A 659 8.36 15.26 -48.85
CA ALA A 659 8.76 14.97 -50.24
C ALA A 659 8.46 13.46 -50.46
N GLY A 660 7.86 13.22 -51.60
CA GLY A 660 7.18 12.03 -51.98
C GLY A 660 8.08 10.83 -52.34
N GLU A 661 7.39 9.86 -52.74
CA GLU A 661 7.72 8.62 -53.47
C GLU A 661 7.66 7.36 -52.59
N GLY A 662 6.77 6.49 -53.03
CA GLY A 662 6.43 5.23 -52.42
C GLY A 662 7.63 4.26 -52.35
N GLU A 663 7.80 3.71 -51.19
CA GLU A 663 8.46 2.44 -51.00
C GLU A 663 7.47 1.49 -50.33
N GLU A 664 7.17 0.40 -51.05
CA GLU A 664 6.46 -0.76 -50.55
C GLU A 664 7.15 -1.20 -49.26
N ALA A 665 6.37 -1.43 -48.21
CA ALA A 665 6.86 -2.02 -46.99
C ALA A 665 7.44 -3.41 -47.33
N GLU A 666 8.76 -3.50 -47.40
CA GLU A 666 9.47 -4.78 -47.44
C GLU A 666 9.12 -5.52 -46.12
N GLU A 667 8.37 -6.62 -46.27
CA GLU A 667 8.31 -7.65 -45.22
C GLU A 667 9.75 -7.99 -44.83
N GLU A 668 10.14 -7.76 -43.61
CA GLU A 668 11.43 -8.22 -43.07
C GLU A 668 11.61 -9.71 -43.46
N PRO A 669 12.68 -10.05 -44.14
CA PRO A 669 12.89 -11.44 -44.55
C PRO A 669 12.90 -12.32 -43.30
N THR A 670 11.97 -13.24 -43.23
CA THR A 670 11.93 -14.30 -42.23
C THR A 670 13.13 -15.21 -42.45
N LEU A 671 14.27 -14.84 -41.85
CA LEU A 671 15.44 -15.69 -41.84
C LEU A 671 15.09 -17.01 -41.15
N PRO A 672 15.50 -18.16 -41.65
CA PRO A 672 15.25 -19.46 -41.03
C PRO A 672 15.90 -19.45 -39.63
N VAL A 673 15.05 -19.40 -38.61
CA VAL A 673 15.54 -19.53 -37.22
C VAL A 673 16.09 -20.94 -37.06
N PRO A 674 17.38 -21.10 -36.66
CA PRO A 674 17.93 -22.42 -36.43
C PRO A 674 17.11 -23.18 -35.40
N PRO A 675 17.06 -24.51 -35.44
CA PRO A 675 16.31 -25.30 -34.47
C PRO A 675 16.80 -24.93 -33.05
N ALA A 676 15.87 -24.49 -32.24
CA ALA A 676 16.20 -24.17 -30.87
C ALA A 676 16.83 -25.38 -30.18
N PRO A 677 17.85 -25.19 -29.34
CA PRO A 677 18.42 -26.29 -28.59
C PRO A 677 17.29 -27.00 -27.80
N PRO A 678 17.35 -28.29 -27.58
CA PRO A 678 16.32 -29.04 -26.88
C PRO A 678 16.07 -28.38 -25.52
N VAL A 679 14.82 -28.22 -25.14
CA VAL A 679 14.47 -27.73 -23.80
C VAL A 679 15.10 -28.68 -22.79
N PRO A 680 15.97 -28.20 -21.93
CA PRO A 680 16.63 -29.05 -20.96
C PRO A 680 15.58 -29.66 -20.04
N GLU A 681 15.80 -30.92 -19.62
CA GLU A 681 15.00 -31.48 -18.55
C GLU A 681 15.22 -30.66 -17.26
N PRO A 682 14.17 -30.38 -16.50
CA PRO A 682 14.33 -29.69 -15.21
C PRO A 682 15.28 -30.50 -14.34
N PRO A 683 16.25 -29.86 -13.70
CA PRO A 683 17.09 -30.57 -12.75
C PRO A 683 16.18 -31.23 -11.72
N ALA A 684 16.36 -32.49 -11.46
CA ALA A 684 15.59 -33.22 -10.46
C ALA A 684 15.51 -32.41 -9.17
N ARG A 685 14.30 -31.98 -8.79
CA ARG A 685 13.99 -31.26 -7.56
C ARG A 685 14.23 -29.74 -7.55
N PHE A 686 13.54 -28.98 -8.39
CA PHE A 686 13.39 -27.55 -8.19
C PHE A 686 12.77 -27.19 -6.83
N SER A 687 11.95 -28.06 -6.27
CA SER A 687 11.26 -27.88 -4.99
C SER A 687 12.03 -28.41 -3.78
N ALA A 688 13.15 -29.12 -3.96
CA ALA A 688 13.94 -29.62 -2.85
C ALA A 688 15.00 -28.59 -2.44
N PRO A 689 15.10 -28.19 -1.16
CA PRO A 689 16.17 -27.34 -0.70
C PRO A 689 17.50 -28.06 -0.94
N ALA A 690 18.45 -27.37 -1.62
CA ALA A 690 19.81 -27.85 -1.66
C ALA A 690 20.31 -28.04 -0.21
N ARG A 691 21.00 -29.13 0.06
CA ARG A 691 21.66 -29.33 1.36
C ARG A 691 22.84 -28.36 1.42
N ASP A 692 22.68 -27.29 2.20
CA ASP A 692 23.80 -26.47 2.59
C ASP A 692 24.51 -27.04 3.83
N PRO A 693 25.69 -26.58 4.20
CA PRO A 693 26.32 -26.95 5.47
C PRO A 693 25.49 -26.52 6.71
N ALA A 694 24.49 -25.62 6.53
CA ALA A 694 23.58 -25.10 7.55
C ALA A 694 22.12 -25.53 7.35
N GLY A 695 21.83 -26.59 6.64
CA GLY A 695 20.54 -27.04 6.10
C GLY A 695 19.31 -26.95 6.99
N ARG A 696 19.46 -26.78 8.30
CA ARG A 696 18.35 -26.55 9.23
C ARG A 696 17.80 -25.12 9.17
N ALA A 697 18.65 -24.12 8.99
CA ALA A 697 18.23 -22.72 8.92
C ALA A 697 17.45 -22.44 7.62
N VAL A 698 17.89 -23.02 6.50
CA VAL A 698 17.22 -22.91 5.19
C VAL A 698 15.84 -23.57 5.22
N ARG A 699 15.72 -24.76 5.78
CA ARG A 699 14.40 -25.41 5.96
C ARG A 699 13.43 -24.62 6.81
N ARG A 700 13.88 -23.96 7.88
CA ARG A 700 13.02 -23.11 8.72
C ARG A 700 12.49 -21.88 7.97
N ILE A 701 13.27 -21.30 7.11
CA ILE A 701 12.87 -20.12 6.34
C ILE A 701 11.80 -20.50 5.31
N TRP A 702 11.99 -21.59 4.59
CA TRP A 702 10.99 -22.10 3.64
C TRP A 702 9.70 -22.56 4.31
N ALA A 703 9.78 -23.16 5.50
CA ALA A 703 8.59 -23.54 6.28
C ALA A 703 7.79 -22.32 6.79
N ARG A 704 8.42 -21.16 6.93
CA ARG A 704 7.77 -19.91 7.34
C ARG A 704 7.18 -19.10 6.18
N VAL A 705 7.57 -19.39 4.96
CA VAL A 705 7.01 -18.84 3.73
C VAL A 705 6.37 -19.99 2.98
N PRO A 706 5.14 -20.40 3.35
CA PRO A 706 4.49 -21.58 2.78
C PRO A 706 4.31 -21.45 1.27
N ASP A 707 4.33 -20.25 0.76
CA ASP A 707 4.07 -19.91 -0.61
C ASP A 707 5.16 -19.02 -1.19
N PHE A 708 6.17 -19.67 -1.74
CA PHE A 708 7.28 -18.96 -2.36
C PHE A 708 6.87 -18.25 -3.65
N GLU A 709 5.80 -18.65 -4.29
CA GLU A 709 5.27 -18.00 -5.48
C GLU A 709 4.72 -16.60 -5.16
N ASN A 710 4.16 -16.41 -3.96
CA ASN A 710 3.77 -15.13 -3.39
C ASN A 710 4.86 -14.42 -2.60
N TYR A 711 6.03 -14.97 -2.57
CA TYR A 711 7.17 -14.44 -1.86
C TYR A 711 7.35 -12.92 -2.04
N ARG A 712 7.11 -12.40 -3.26
CA ARG A 712 7.15 -10.97 -3.56
C ARG A 712 5.90 -10.22 -3.18
N ALA A 713 4.74 -10.86 -3.30
CA ALA A 713 3.48 -10.21 -2.96
C ALA A 713 3.33 -10.02 -1.45
N THR A 714 3.92 -10.92 -0.66
CA THR A 714 3.88 -10.86 0.80
C THR A 714 5.09 -10.15 1.40
N ILE A 715 6.10 -9.84 0.57
CA ILE A 715 7.29 -9.08 1.03
C ILE A 715 8.14 -9.79 2.12
N PRO A 716 7.65 -10.74 2.93
CA PRO A 716 8.44 -11.33 4.04
C PRO A 716 9.80 -11.86 3.61
N GLY A 717 9.92 -12.24 2.35
CA GLY A 717 11.20 -12.71 1.84
C GLY A 717 12.16 -11.61 1.43
N ALA A 718 11.67 -10.52 0.86
CA ALA A 718 12.48 -9.36 0.51
C ALA A 718 12.86 -8.57 1.77
N GLU A 719 11.95 -8.43 2.72
CA GLU A 719 12.24 -7.89 4.04
C GLU A 719 13.28 -8.72 4.77
N TRP A 720 13.12 -10.03 4.75
CA TRP A 720 14.12 -10.92 5.34
C TRP A 720 15.50 -10.72 4.71
N VAL A 721 15.56 -10.48 3.43
CA VAL A 721 16.83 -10.16 2.73
C VAL A 721 17.41 -8.84 3.20
N VAL A 722 16.60 -7.80 3.29
CA VAL A 722 17.01 -6.46 3.75
C VAL A 722 17.44 -6.50 5.22
N ASP A 723 16.64 -7.10 6.09
CA ASP A 723 16.88 -7.13 7.53
C ASP A 723 18.04 -8.03 7.92
N ARG A 724 18.37 -9.02 7.09
CA ARG A 724 19.41 -10.02 7.38
C ARG A 724 20.61 -9.96 6.45
N ARG A 725 20.80 -8.87 5.72
CA ARG A 725 21.99 -8.68 4.88
C ARG A 725 23.29 -8.90 5.63
N ALA A 726 23.33 -8.59 6.93
CA ALA A 726 24.48 -8.85 7.80
C ALA A 726 24.81 -10.34 7.98
N ARG A 727 23.88 -11.23 7.65
CA ARG A 727 24.11 -12.69 7.64
C ARG A 727 24.58 -13.21 6.29
N TRP A 728 24.74 -12.35 5.31
CA TRP A 728 25.24 -12.71 4.00
C TRP A 728 26.74 -12.47 3.94
N SER A 729 27.45 -13.48 3.49
CA SER A 729 28.88 -13.32 3.19
C SER A 729 29.01 -12.49 1.92
N VAL A 730 29.05 -11.19 2.07
CA VAL A 730 29.46 -10.30 0.98
C VAL A 730 30.96 -10.01 1.13
N ARG A 731 31.65 -10.04 0.01
CA ARG A 731 33.07 -9.70 0.00
C ARG A 731 33.27 -8.25 0.42
N ALA A 732 34.27 -7.97 1.21
CA ALA A 732 34.70 -6.60 1.45
C ALA A 732 35.00 -5.89 0.12
N GLU A 733 34.67 -4.62 0.00
CA GLU A 733 34.73 -3.85 -1.25
C GLU A 733 36.06 -3.98 -2.00
N PRO A 734 37.23 -3.85 -1.36
CA PRO A 734 38.49 -4.02 -2.06
C PRO A 734 38.69 -5.42 -2.65
N ALA A 735 38.27 -6.46 -1.93
CA ALA A 735 38.39 -7.85 -2.38
C ALA A 735 37.42 -8.15 -3.53
N CYS A 736 36.20 -7.57 -3.47
CA CYS A 736 35.23 -7.72 -4.52
C CYS A 736 35.65 -7.00 -5.81
N HIS A 737 36.19 -5.78 -5.72
CA HIS A 737 36.73 -5.05 -6.86
C HIS A 737 37.96 -5.74 -7.48
N ALA A 738 38.81 -6.40 -6.67
CA ALA A 738 39.91 -7.21 -7.18
C ALA A 738 39.38 -8.40 -7.98
N ALA A 739 38.42 -9.14 -7.46
CA ALA A 739 37.79 -10.26 -8.14
C ALA A 739 37.07 -9.85 -9.46
N LEU A 740 36.44 -8.68 -9.53
CA LEU A 740 35.87 -8.16 -10.78
C LEU A 740 36.93 -7.87 -11.86
N ARG A 741 38.09 -7.33 -11.46
CA ARG A 741 39.20 -7.09 -12.39
C ARG A 741 39.79 -8.42 -12.89
N GLU A 742 39.95 -9.39 -12.00
CA GLU A 742 40.40 -10.73 -12.35
C GLU A 742 39.44 -11.43 -13.31
N ALA A 743 38.15 -11.26 -13.08
CA ALA A 743 37.07 -11.79 -13.94
C ALA A 743 36.89 -11.02 -15.26
N GLY A 744 37.66 -9.95 -15.51
CA GLY A 744 37.56 -9.16 -16.75
C GLY A 744 36.29 -8.35 -16.89
N VAL A 745 35.58 -8.06 -15.79
CA VAL A 745 34.37 -7.25 -15.82
C VAL A 745 34.69 -5.76 -15.86
N PRO A 746 34.35 -5.00 -16.90
CA PRO A 746 34.60 -3.56 -16.95
C PRO A 746 33.63 -2.79 -16.05
N PHE A 747 34.15 -2.21 -14.98
CA PHE A 747 33.33 -1.52 -14.00
C PHE A 747 33.95 -0.20 -13.52
N ARG A 748 33.06 0.66 -12.97
CA ARG A 748 33.41 1.88 -12.22
C ARG A 748 32.84 1.77 -10.82
N PRO A 749 33.61 1.90 -9.74
CA PRO A 749 33.05 2.04 -8.39
C PRO A 749 32.13 3.25 -8.29
N ARG A 750 31.02 3.12 -7.59
CA ARG A 750 30.07 4.22 -7.37
C ARG A 750 29.91 4.47 -5.87
N PRO A 751 29.74 5.73 -5.44
CA PRO A 751 29.29 6.00 -4.09
C PRO A 751 27.95 5.28 -3.89
N GLN A 752 27.69 4.80 -2.69
CA GLN A 752 26.45 4.05 -2.40
C GLN A 752 25.21 4.89 -2.73
N PRO A 753 24.36 4.48 -3.66
CA PRO A 753 23.12 5.19 -3.96
C PRO A 753 22.11 5.08 -2.82
N THR A 754 22.22 4.00 -2.01
CA THR A 754 21.47 3.80 -0.76
C THR A 754 22.37 3.03 0.21
N SER A 755 22.06 3.07 1.49
CA SER A 755 22.81 2.31 2.53
C SER A 755 22.69 0.78 2.39
N ILE A 756 21.86 0.27 1.50
CA ILE A 756 21.57 -1.16 1.36
C ILE A 756 22.23 -1.84 0.15
N VAL A 757 22.88 -1.10 -0.77
CA VAL A 757 23.58 -1.71 -1.91
C VAL A 757 25.02 -2.08 -1.49
N PRO A 758 25.37 -3.37 -1.41
CA PRO A 758 26.74 -3.77 -1.04
C PRO A 758 27.73 -3.47 -2.16
N SER A 759 28.77 -2.70 -1.87
CA SER A 759 29.86 -2.38 -2.80
C SER A 759 29.35 -2.06 -4.21
N PRO A 760 28.63 -0.94 -4.42
CA PRO A 760 27.97 -0.64 -5.70
C PRO A 760 28.97 -0.36 -6.82
N VAL A 761 28.71 -0.96 -7.98
CA VAL A 761 29.53 -0.80 -9.19
C VAL A 761 28.63 -0.51 -10.40
N GLU A 762 29.12 0.34 -11.29
CA GLU A 762 28.54 0.56 -12.60
C GLU A 762 29.28 -0.25 -13.65
N ILE A 763 28.60 -1.04 -14.43
CA ILE A 763 29.17 -1.77 -15.56
C ILE A 763 29.25 -0.81 -16.73
N VAL A 764 30.47 -0.63 -17.28
CA VAL A 764 30.78 0.43 -18.27
C VAL A 764 31.20 -0.10 -19.63
N GLY A 765 31.14 -1.40 -19.86
CA GLY A 765 31.53 -2.01 -21.12
C GLY A 765 31.01 -3.44 -21.28
N PRO A 766 31.36 -4.11 -22.38
CA PRO A 766 30.92 -5.48 -22.62
C PRO A 766 31.65 -6.42 -21.63
N VAL A 767 30.96 -7.45 -21.20
CA VAL A 767 31.51 -8.55 -20.42
C VAL A 767 31.72 -9.72 -21.37
N ASP A 768 32.97 -10.14 -21.55
CA ASP A 768 33.36 -11.19 -22.48
C ASP A 768 32.67 -11.08 -23.87
N GLY A 769 32.63 -9.87 -24.42
CA GLY A 769 32.07 -9.57 -25.75
C GLY A 769 30.57 -9.35 -25.81
N VAL A 770 29.85 -9.62 -24.74
CA VAL A 770 28.37 -9.34 -24.67
C VAL A 770 28.11 -7.96 -24.09
N TRP A 771 27.38 -7.15 -24.83
CA TRP A 771 26.98 -5.80 -24.39
C TRP A 771 25.72 -5.83 -23.53
N PHE A 772 25.75 -5.02 -22.48
CA PHE A 772 24.59 -4.76 -21.63
C PHE A 772 24.16 -3.30 -21.77
N ARG A 773 22.94 -3.06 -22.22
CA ARG A 773 22.39 -1.71 -22.46
C ARG A 773 21.14 -1.50 -21.64
N MET A 774 21.07 -0.41 -20.91
CA MET A 774 19.82 -0.05 -20.22
C MET A 774 18.76 0.40 -21.24
N THR A 775 17.52 -0.06 -21.11
CA THR A 775 16.35 0.42 -21.90
C THR A 775 16.21 1.93 -21.84
N HIS A 776 16.55 2.52 -20.68
CA HIS A 776 16.63 3.97 -20.48
C HIS A 776 18.11 4.37 -20.46
N GLU A 777 18.62 4.85 -21.56
CA GLU A 777 20.06 5.15 -21.77
C GLU A 777 20.65 6.11 -20.73
N GLU A 778 19.83 6.98 -20.14
CA GLU A 778 20.23 7.92 -19.10
C GLU A 778 20.54 7.25 -17.74
N ARG A 779 20.09 6.00 -17.55
CA ARG A 779 20.30 5.28 -16.29
C ARG A 779 21.61 4.48 -16.32
N PRO A 780 22.45 4.59 -15.27
CA PRO A 780 23.63 3.76 -15.16
C PRO A 780 23.23 2.28 -14.95
N PHE A 781 23.99 1.37 -15.57
CA PHE A 781 23.87 -0.06 -15.28
C PHE A 781 24.56 -0.35 -13.94
N LEU A 782 23.81 -0.14 -12.86
CA LEU A 782 24.28 -0.20 -11.49
C LEU A 782 23.92 -1.53 -10.82
N LEU A 783 24.91 -2.20 -10.24
CA LEU A 783 24.77 -3.46 -9.52
C LEU A 783 25.54 -3.43 -8.19
N SER A 784 25.18 -4.35 -7.29
CA SER A 784 26.12 -4.74 -6.23
C SER A 784 27.32 -5.49 -6.87
N CYS A 785 28.47 -5.39 -6.25
CA CYS A 785 29.65 -6.11 -6.72
C CYS A 785 29.43 -7.64 -6.78
N GLU A 786 28.68 -8.22 -5.83
CA GLU A 786 28.33 -9.64 -5.81
C GLU A 786 27.45 -10.07 -7.00
N MET A 787 26.56 -9.20 -7.46
CA MET A 787 25.77 -9.45 -8.68
C MET A 787 26.65 -9.31 -9.93
N ALA A 788 27.50 -8.29 -9.97
CA ALA A 788 28.42 -8.06 -11.08
C ALA A 788 29.39 -9.24 -11.31
N LEU A 789 29.81 -9.91 -10.24
CA LEU A 789 30.68 -11.12 -10.32
C LEU A 789 29.99 -12.33 -10.97
N ARG A 790 28.68 -12.31 -11.12
CA ARG A 790 27.91 -13.35 -11.81
C ARG A 790 27.78 -13.11 -13.32
N LEU A 791 28.12 -11.90 -13.80
CA LEU A 791 27.98 -11.53 -15.20
C LEU A 791 28.83 -12.41 -16.15
N PRO A 792 30.07 -12.77 -15.86
CA PRO A 792 30.84 -13.65 -16.75
C PRO A 792 30.16 -15.00 -16.98
N ALA A 793 29.68 -15.64 -15.92
CA ALA A 793 29.01 -16.94 -16.05
C ALA A 793 27.56 -16.78 -16.64
N LEU A 794 26.90 -15.65 -16.45
CA LEU A 794 25.68 -15.32 -17.18
C LEU A 794 25.99 -15.23 -18.69
N VAL A 795 27.07 -14.56 -19.05
CA VAL A 795 27.48 -14.36 -20.43
C VAL A 795 27.84 -15.70 -21.12
N GLU A 796 28.45 -16.64 -20.43
CA GLU A 796 28.70 -17.99 -20.97
C GLU A 796 27.40 -18.64 -21.44
N VAL A 797 26.35 -18.64 -20.58
CA VAL A 797 25.03 -19.17 -20.95
C VAL A 797 24.41 -18.40 -22.11
N LEU A 798 24.52 -17.08 -22.11
CA LEU A 798 23.95 -16.25 -23.18
C LEU A 798 24.63 -16.53 -24.53
N LYS A 799 25.97 -16.70 -24.55
CA LYS A 799 26.73 -17.03 -25.75
C LYS A 799 26.41 -18.42 -26.30
N GLU A 800 26.13 -19.43 -25.45
CA GLU A 800 25.64 -20.75 -25.87
C GLU A 800 24.33 -20.65 -26.64
N HIS A 801 23.57 -19.61 -26.40
CA HIS A 801 22.31 -19.30 -27.08
C HIS A 801 22.46 -18.22 -28.17
N GLY A 802 23.67 -17.90 -28.59
CA GLY A 802 24.00 -16.95 -29.67
C GLY A 802 23.65 -15.51 -29.35
N VAL A 803 23.68 -15.11 -28.06
CA VAL A 803 23.40 -13.74 -27.62
C VAL A 803 24.68 -12.91 -27.59
N HIS A 804 24.67 -11.74 -28.25
CA HIS A 804 25.79 -10.77 -28.26
C HIS A 804 25.47 -9.51 -27.48
N GLY A 805 24.24 -9.26 -27.18
CA GLY A 805 23.81 -8.11 -26.43
C GLY A 805 22.53 -8.36 -25.63
N VAL A 806 22.41 -7.66 -24.54
CA VAL A 806 21.27 -7.77 -23.62
C VAL A 806 20.74 -6.37 -23.31
N GLU A 807 19.45 -6.20 -23.47
CA GLU A 807 18.76 -5.02 -22.94
C GLU A 807 18.40 -5.24 -21.47
N ILE A 808 18.58 -4.21 -20.64
CA ILE A 808 18.31 -4.23 -19.20
C ILE A 808 17.16 -3.28 -18.94
N LEU A 809 16.01 -3.79 -18.53
CA LEU A 809 14.86 -2.98 -18.13
C LEU A 809 15.10 -2.34 -16.75
N SER A 810 15.63 -3.14 -15.81
CA SER A 810 15.94 -2.67 -14.46
C SER A 810 17.12 -3.45 -13.88
N SER A 811 18.06 -2.74 -13.25
CA SER A 811 19.15 -3.31 -12.47
C SER A 811 19.06 -2.82 -11.02
N TYR A 812 19.18 -1.51 -10.80
CA TYR A 812 18.94 -0.87 -9.52
C TYR A 812 17.73 0.05 -9.59
N ARG A 813 16.90 0.02 -8.53
CA ARG A 813 15.81 0.97 -8.29
C ARG A 813 15.62 1.18 -6.79
N SER A 814 15.27 2.38 -6.38
CA SER A 814 15.10 2.71 -4.96
C SER A 814 13.82 2.14 -4.32
N HIS A 815 12.85 1.70 -5.15
CA HIS A 815 11.56 1.18 -4.70
C HIS A 815 11.08 0.00 -5.58
N PRO A 816 10.25 -0.88 -5.03
CA PRO A 816 9.91 -1.01 -3.60
C PRO A 816 11.14 -1.54 -2.82
N ARG A 817 11.32 -1.11 -1.57
CA ARG A 817 12.47 -1.50 -0.71
C ARG A 817 12.62 -3.01 -0.48
N THR A 818 11.56 -3.74 -0.75
CA THR A 818 11.45 -5.19 -0.65
C THR A 818 11.94 -5.93 -1.90
N SER A 819 12.39 -5.21 -2.91
CA SER A 819 12.91 -5.79 -4.15
C SER A 819 14.43 -5.96 -4.08
N PHE A 820 14.95 -7.07 -4.60
CA PHE A 820 16.39 -7.29 -4.77
C PHE A 820 17.08 -6.23 -5.66
N HIS A 821 16.32 -5.56 -6.52
CA HIS A 821 16.79 -4.39 -7.27
C HIS A 821 17.27 -3.26 -6.36
N THR A 822 16.66 -3.04 -5.20
CA THR A 822 17.10 -1.99 -4.27
C THR A 822 18.47 -2.27 -3.65
N MET A 823 18.91 -3.51 -3.72
CA MET A 823 20.24 -3.96 -3.27
C MET A 823 21.22 -4.15 -4.44
N GLY A 824 20.81 -3.85 -5.67
CA GLY A 824 21.58 -4.13 -6.86
C GLY A 824 21.83 -5.62 -7.09
N LEU A 825 20.95 -6.47 -6.60
CA LEU A 825 21.05 -7.94 -6.65
C LEU A 825 20.03 -8.59 -7.59
N ALA A 826 19.40 -7.79 -8.46
CA ALA A 826 18.46 -8.30 -9.45
C ALA A 826 18.66 -7.68 -10.83
N LEU A 827 18.25 -8.40 -11.86
CA LEU A 827 18.25 -8.00 -13.27
C LEU A 827 16.90 -8.31 -13.90
N ASP A 828 16.35 -7.36 -14.66
CA ASP A 828 15.21 -7.55 -15.54
C ASP A 828 15.69 -7.48 -16.99
N LEU A 829 15.54 -8.59 -17.74
CA LEU A 829 16.07 -8.80 -19.09
C LEU A 829 14.93 -8.91 -20.10
N PRO A 830 14.49 -7.82 -20.76
CA PRO A 830 13.37 -7.83 -21.69
C PRO A 830 13.73 -8.35 -23.08
N ARG A 831 15.01 -8.13 -23.54
CA ARG A 831 15.43 -8.45 -24.90
C ARG A 831 16.85 -8.94 -24.97
N PHE A 832 17.09 -9.83 -25.93
CA PHE A 832 18.41 -10.39 -26.20
C PHE A 832 18.75 -10.22 -27.69
N TRP A 833 19.92 -9.68 -27.99
CA TRP A 833 20.38 -9.48 -29.37
C TRP A 833 21.19 -10.67 -29.82
N THR A 834 20.83 -11.24 -30.97
CA THR A 834 21.48 -12.40 -31.59
C THR A 834 21.82 -12.10 -33.04
N ASP A 835 22.59 -12.98 -33.72
CA ASP A 835 22.90 -12.87 -35.14
C ASP A 835 21.64 -12.85 -36.03
N GLU A 836 20.51 -13.32 -35.51
CA GLU A 836 19.23 -13.42 -36.20
C GLU A 836 18.26 -12.29 -35.79
N GLY A 837 18.73 -11.27 -35.12
CA GLY A 837 17.95 -10.14 -34.64
C GLY A 837 17.51 -10.28 -33.17
N TRP A 838 16.58 -9.47 -32.75
CA TRP A 838 16.09 -9.41 -31.38
C TRP A 838 15.21 -10.58 -30.99
N LEU A 839 15.53 -11.20 -29.85
CA LEU A 839 14.62 -12.06 -29.10
C LEU A 839 13.97 -11.24 -28.00
N SER A 840 12.72 -10.85 -28.16
CA SER A 840 11.95 -10.11 -27.15
C SER A 840 11.16 -11.09 -26.29
N VAL A 841 11.28 -10.96 -24.96
CA VAL A 841 10.48 -11.77 -24.04
C VAL A 841 9.00 -11.45 -24.21
N GLN A 842 8.63 -10.17 -24.35
CA GLN A 842 7.26 -9.73 -24.51
C GLN A 842 6.55 -10.32 -25.73
N THR A 843 7.24 -10.37 -26.88
CA THR A 843 6.60 -10.72 -28.16
C THR A 843 6.86 -12.17 -28.59
N HIS A 844 7.97 -12.77 -28.16
CA HIS A 844 8.39 -14.08 -28.63
C HIS A 844 8.26 -15.19 -27.57
N TYR A 845 8.05 -14.88 -26.31
CA TYR A 845 7.84 -15.92 -25.31
C TYR A 845 6.40 -16.42 -25.35
N GLU A 846 6.21 -17.74 -25.45
CA GLU A 846 4.90 -18.37 -25.31
C GLU A 846 4.68 -18.73 -23.84
N PRO A 847 3.86 -17.95 -23.08
CA PRO A 847 3.58 -18.25 -21.68
C PRO A 847 2.79 -19.56 -21.54
N THR A 848 3.21 -20.33 -20.55
CA THR A 848 2.46 -21.50 -20.07
C THR A 848 2.27 -21.38 -18.56
N PRO A 849 1.47 -20.39 -18.10
CA PRO A 849 1.44 -19.96 -16.69
C PRO A 849 0.94 -21.03 -15.72
N LEU A 850 0.31 -22.09 -16.23
CA LEU A 850 -0.20 -23.22 -15.45
C LEU A 850 0.77 -24.39 -15.37
N GLN A 851 1.99 -24.26 -15.93
CA GLN A 851 2.92 -25.37 -16.07
C GLN A 851 4.35 -24.91 -15.72
N GLU A 852 5.16 -25.89 -15.33
CA GLU A 852 6.58 -25.62 -15.06
C GLU A 852 7.30 -25.15 -16.33
N THR A 853 8.13 -24.12 -16.20
CA THR A 853 8.87 -23.53 -17.32
C THR A 853 9.67 -24.56 -18.13
N CYS A 854 10.35 -25.49 -17.48
CA CYS A 854 11.21 -26.48 -18.15
C CYS A 854 10.52 -27.83 -18.39
N GLY A 855 9.49 -28.17 -17.64
CA GLY A 855 8.74 -29.44 -17.76
C GLY A 855 7.45 -29.37 -18.56
N GLY A 856 7.04 -28.17 -18.95
CA GLY A 856 5.78 -27.95 -19.66
C GLY A 856 5.84 -28.29 -21.16
N PRO A 857 4.71 -28.20 -21.90
CA PRO A 857 4.63 -28.47 -23.31
C PRO A 857 5.64 -27.64 -24.10
N ARG A 858 6.18 -28.25 -25.14
CA ARG A 858 7.16 -27.60 -26.01
C ARG A 858 6.49 -26.42 -26.75
N PRO A 859 7.03 -25.17 -26.66
CA PRO A 859 6.52 -24.04 -27.41
C PRO A 859 6.48 -24.32 -28.93
N ARG A 860 5.49 -23.77 -29.61
CA ARG A 860 5.33 -23.93 -31.05
C ARG A 860 6.33 -23.10 -31.84
N ASP A 861 6.53 -21.86 -31.39
CA ASP A 861 7.43 -20.93 -32.03
C ASP A 861 8.91 -21.25 -31.70
N ALA A 862 9.80 -21.08 -32.67
CA ALA A 862 11.23 -21.38 -32.52
C ALA A 862 11.91 -20.38 -31.55
N ARG A 863 11.55 -19.08 -31.59
CA ARG A 863 12.07 -18.06 -30.72
C ARG A 863 11.60 -18.29 -29.28
N ALA A 864 10.34 -18.72 -29.10
CA ALA A 864 9.81 -19.11 -27.80
C ALA A 864 10.59 -20.32 -27.22
N ARG A 865 10.87 -21.32 -28.05
CA ARG A 865 11.70 -22.46 -27.61
C ARG A 865 13.10 -22.02 -27.15
N ARG A 866 13.73 -21.09 -27.90
CA ARG A 866 15.06 -20.56 -27.58
C ARG A 866 15.06 -19.78 -26.27
N LEU A 867 14.08 -18.89 -26.06
CA LEU A 867 13.91 -18.14 -24.81
C LEU A 867 13.69 -19.07 -23.61
N ARG A 868 12.83 -20.09 -23.77
CA ARG A 868 12.60 -21.08 -22.70
C ARG A 868 13.85 -21.91 -22.41
N ALA A 869 14.57 -22.35 -23.44
CA ALA A 869 15.82 -23.09 -23.28
C ALA A 869 16.86 -22.26 -22.52
N MET A 870 16.98 -20.98 -22.85
CA MET A 870 17.85 -20.04 -22.15
C MET A 870 17.47 -19.85 -20.67
N ALA A 871 16.19 -19.64 -20.36
CA ALA A 871 15.74 -19.56 -18.97
C ALA A 871 16.06 -20.83 -18.19
N CYS A 872 15.89 -21.99 -18.81
CA CYS A 872 16.20 -23.29 -18.20
C CYS A 872 17.71 -23.51 -18.05
N ALA A 873 18.54 -23.04 -18.99
CA ALA A 873 19.99 -23.08 -18.87
C ALA A 873 20.46 -22.18 -17.71
N LEU A 874 19.93 -20.95 -17.60
CA LEU A 874 20.21 -20.04 -16.49
C LEU A 874 19.85 -20.68 -15.13
N ALA A 875 18.72 -21.34 -15.03
CA ALA A 875 18.32 -22.02 -13.81
C ALA A 875 19.26 -23.18 -13.42
N ARG A 876 19.80 -23.89 -14.38
CA ARG A 876 20.76 -25.00 -14.14
C ARG A 876 22.07 -24.55 -13.57
N THR A 877 22.55 -23.36 -13.93
CA THR A 877 23.80 -22.81 -13.40
C THR A 877 23.76 -22.59 -11.91
N ARG A 878 22.56 -22.39 -11.34
CA ARG A 878 22.35 -21.95 -9.94
C ARG A 878 23.06 -20.64 -9.60
N LEU A 879 23.43 -19.85 -10.59
CA LEU A 879 23.98 -18.50 -10.43
C LEU A 879 22.99 -17.56 -9.74
N PHE A 880 21.71 -17.77 -10.03
CA PHE A 880 20.60 -16.98 -9.53
C PHE A 880 19.68 -17.86 -8.69
N GLN A 881 19.19 -17.32 -7.59
CA GLN A 881 18.23 -18.00 -6.72
C GLN A 881 16.80 -17.88 -7.23
N SER A 882 16.52 -16.88 -8.07
CA SER A 882 15.25 -16.80 -8.79
C SER A 882 15.51 -16.55 -10.26
N VAL A 883 14.84 -17.34 -11.11
CA VAL A 883 14.73 -17.12 -12.56
C VAL A 883 13.25 -17.08 -12.86
N LEU A 884 12.68 -15.85 -12.98
CA LEU A 884 11.27 -15.67 -13.26
C LEU A 884 11.07 -15.32 -14.72
N THR A 885 10.10 -15.97 -15.34
CA THR A 885 9.72 -15.80 -16.75
C THR A 885 8.26 -15.33 -16.84
N PRO A 886 7.71 -15.06 -18.03
CA PRO A 886 6.29 -14.79 -18.20
C PRO A 886 5.34 -15.86 -17.64
N ASN A 887 5.83 -17.05 -17.30
CA ASN A 887 5.03 -18.07 -16.63
C ASN A 887 4.75 -17.76 -15.16
N TYR A 888 5.50 -16.82 -14.55
CA TYR A 888 5.38 -16.53 -13.13
C TYR A 888 4.14 -15.68 -12.81
N ASN A 889 4.02 -14.51 -13.40
CA ASN A 889 2.88 -13.61 -13.22
C ASN A 889 2.90 -12.47 -14.27
N GLU A 890 1.83 -11.67 -14.30
CA GLU A 890 1.68 -10.55 -15.23
C GLU A 890 2.80 -9.51 -15.13
N GLY A 891 3.36 -9.29 -13.94
CA GLY A 891 4.48 -8.36 -13.74
C GLY A 891 5.79 -8.78 -14.41
N HIS A 892 5.90 -10.03 -14.91
CA HIS A 892 7.06 -10.57 -15.60
C HIS A 892 6.75 -10.95 -17.05
N ARG A 893 5.62 -10.46 -17.61
CA ARG A 893 5.18 -10.79 -18.97
C ARG A 893 6.14 -10.37 -20.08
N ASP A 894 6.98 -9.39 -19.82
CA ASP A 894 7.84 -8.71 -20.80
C ASP A 894 9.36 -8.86 -20.52
N HIS A 895 9.75 -9.58 -19.48
CA HIS A 895 11.16 -9.77 -19.13
C HIS A 895 11.43 -11.06 -18.36
N PHE A 896 12.68 -11.49 -18.39
CA PHE A 896 13.20 -12.45 -17.40
C PHE A 896 13.73 -11.68 -16.20
N HIS A 897 13.33 -12.09 -15.00
CA HIS A 897 13.83 -11.52 -13.77
C HIS A 897 14.79 -12.51 -13.07
N LEU A 898 15.98 -12.04 -12.74
CA LEU A 898 17.02 -12.81 -12.10
C LEU A 898 17.38 -12.20 -10.75
N ASP A 899 17.28 -12.97 -9.65
CA ASP A 899 17.72 -12.56 -8.32
C ASP A 899 19.00 -13.30 -7.92
N ALA A 900 19.97 -12.59 -7.38
CA ALA A 900 21.15 -13.15 -6.75
C ALA A 900 21.11 -12.94 -5.24
N ARG A 901 21.10 -14.03 -4.47
CA ARG A 901 21.17 -14.00 -3.01
C ARG A 901 22.48 -14.63 -2.58
N PRO A 902 23.42 -13.86 -2.06
CA PRO A 902 24.64 -14.43 -1.53
C PRO A 902 24.33 -15.51 -0.48
N ASP A 903 25.07 -16.61 -0.53
CA ASP A 903 24.96 -17.75 0.41
C ASP A 903 23.60 -18.49 0.45
N ASP A 904 22.69 -18.25 -0.47
CA ASP A 904 21.44 -19.00 -0.58
C ASP A 904 21.52 -20.05 -1.71
N PRO A 905 21.68 -21.34 -1.40
CA PRO A 905 21.84 -22.39 -2.41
C PRO A 905 20.51 -22.83 -3.05
N ARG A 906 19.39 -22.28 -2.63
CA ARG A 906 18.08 -22.66 -3.16
C ARG A 906 17.85 -22.03 -4.53
N LEU A 907 17.13 -22.75 -5.37
CA LEU A 907 16.74 -22.30 -6.69
C LEU A 907 15.22 -22.21 -6.81
N PHE A 908 14.76 -21.15 -7.42
CA PHE A 908 13.37 -20.98 -7.81
C PHE A 908 13.28 -20.61 -9.30
N LEU A 909 12.61 -21.44 -10.09
CA LEU A 909 12.33 -21.22 -11.50
C LEU A 909 10.82 -21.23 -11.76
N ARG A 910 10.29 -20.15 -12.35
CA ARG A 910 8.91 -20.05 -12.80
C ARG A 910 8.81 -19.26 -14.11
#